data_b309a6109f8be3d532fd25a350c6f505
#
_entry.id   b309a6109f8be3d532fd25a350c6f505
#
_cell.length_a   1.000
_cell.length_b   1.000
_cell.length_c   1.000
_cell.angle_alpha   90.00
_cell.angle_beta   90.00
_cell.angle_gamma   90.00
#
_symmetry.space_group_name_H-M   'P 1'
#
loop_
_entity.id
_entity.type
_entity.pdbx_description
1 polymer ?
#
loop_
_entity_poly.entity_id
_entity_poly.type
_entity_poly.pdbx_seq_one_letter_code
_entity_poly.pdbx_strand_id
1 'polypeptide(L)'
;MTAQSLPQFEGRIGRTLEESRPHFPTSTHPGEDAPNVVLVLIDDTGFAQLGCYGSDIATPNLDALAANGLQFTNFHVTPLCSPTRAALLTGRSQHSVGMRSVSNHQTGFPHQLGHISNHAATLAEILKAEGYATFCAGKWHLAPTNDISAAGPFDQWPLARGFDRFYGFLEGETDQFHPQLVVDNHHIDPPGTPAKGYHLSEDLVSQLLRMINDSKGVRPDRPFFAYLPFGATHAPHQAPDSYLRKYRGQYDEGWDVIRQRWYERQIELGVTSVNTQLAPRNSGVEAWDDLPVNHRKFACRLQETFAAFLDHTDDQIGHFVDGLRAMNQLDNTIFVFLADNGASQEGGPFGVMHEMKFFNGVFDSPDDLIDRIDDIGGPHSHTNYPWGWAQCGNTPFKWYKQNTHEGGVHVPMIFHWPAGLAAEQSGTLRRQFVNVSDVAPTIYELLGVTAPETYNGLDQLPLTGSSFATILNTPDLPATNRLQYFEQFGSRALIAEENDIWWKAVTRHTKGQPFDEDRWELYNLSEDPSECNDMADSEPEKLEELIDLWWEEAEIHGVLPLDDRTIELFGSRLDDHSPHPTHRKYRYRPPMSPIPAQAAPSPSGRSWNMTAQVTRESSDDGVLYATGNENSGLTVFVQDSRLVVDYNAFDDHSIVESDVVIPEGDSELSVSIERTSRT
;
A
#
# COMPACT_ATOMS: atom_id res chain seq x y z
N MET A 1 -11.10 37.00 -26.88
CA MET A 1 -10.17 35.90 -27.03
C MET A 1 -8.78 36.46 -26.67
N THR A 2 -8.32 36.30 -25.46
CA THR A 2 -6.97 36.66 -25.06
C THR A 2 -6.04 35.63 -25.66
N ALA A 3 -5.04 36.06 -26.43
CA ALA A 3 -4.03 35.20 -26.99
C ALA A 3 -3.34 34.45 -25.81
N GLN A 4 -3.44 33.12 -25.80
CA GLN A 4 -2.56 32.31 -24.97
C GLN A 4 -1.13 32.70 -25.32
N SER A 5 -0.36 33.17 -24.35
CA SER A 5 1.07 33.42 -24.54
C SER A 5 1.73 32.08 -24.86
N LEU A 6 2.14 31.90 -26.10
CA LEU A 6 3.02 30.81 -26.48
C LEU A 6 4.28 30.86 -25.60
N PRO A 7 4.91 29.70 -25.32
CA PRO A 7 6.18 29.68 -24.61
C PRO A 7 7.13 30.70 -25.25
N GLN A 8 7.90 31.41 -24.45
CA GLN A 8 8.74 32.50 -24.88
C GLN A 8 9.70 32.01 -25.98
N PHE A 9 9.42 32.38 -27.23
CA PHE A 9 10.25 32.02 -28.36
C PHE A 9 11.45 32.98 -28.39
N GLU A 10 12.62 32.46 -28.10
CA GLU A 10 13.88 33.21 -28.05
C GLU A 10 14.60 33.27 -29.43
N GLY A 11 13.97 32.67 -30.45
CA GLY A 11 14.44 32.76 -31.82
C GLY A 11 14.07 34.07 -32.51
N ARG A 12 14.20 34.08 -33.82
CA ARG A 12 13.80 35.21 -34.68
C ARG A 12 12.92 34.68 -35.83
N ILE A 13 11.77 35.26 -35.99
CA ILE A 13 10.89 34.98 -37.14
C ILE A 13 11.06 36.11 -38.13
N GLY A 14 11.68 35.81 -39.31
CA GLY A 14 11.74 36.70 -40.47
C GLY A 14 10.65 36.35 -41.49
N ARG A 15 10.66 37.00 -42.66
CA ARG A 15 9.73 36.66 -43.72
C ARG A 15 10.07 35.35 -44.42
N THR A 16 11.35 34.97 -44.41
CA THR A 16 11.84 33.73 -45.03
C THR A 16 12.60 32.91 -43.97
N LEU A 17 12.88 31.63 -44.28
CA LEU A 17 13.71 30.77 -43.42
C LEU A 17 15.14 31.33 -43.26
N GLU A 18 15.70 31.91 -44.31
CA GLU A 18 17.05 32.52 -44.30
C GLU A 18 17.12 33.72 -43.36
N GLU A 19 16.02 34.48 -43.19
CA GLU A 19 15.94 35.61 -42.26
C GLU A 19 15.56 35.20 -40.86
N SER A 20 15.21 33.95 -40.67
CA SER A 20 14.71 33.39 -39.39
C SER A 20 15.84 32.66 -38.65
N ARG A 21 15.71 32.65 -37.33
CA ARG A 21 16.57 31.86 -36.42
C ARG A 21 15.69 30.97 -35.54
N PRO A 22 15.80 29.64 -35.67
CA PRO A 22 15.05 28.74 -34.82
C PRO A 22 15.51 28.86 -33.37
N HIS A 23 14.62 28.59 -32.43
CA HIS A 23 14.91 28.38 -31.03
C HIS A 23 14.38 26.98 -30.66
N PHE A 24 15.27 26.16 -30.14
CA PHE A 24 14.92 24.87 -29.59
C PHE A 24 15.02 25.01 -28.07
N PRO A 25 13.91 24.86 -27.33
CA PRO A 25 13.97 24.87 -25.87
C PRO A 25 15.01 23.84 -25.40
N THR A 26 15.91 24.24 -24.54
CA THR A 26 16.82 23.31 -23.87
C THR A 26 15.97 22.48 -22.91
N SER A 27 15.99 21.15 -23.05
CA SER A 27 15.46 20.27 -22.04
C SER A 27 16.26 20.42 -20.75
N THR A 28 15.60 20.47 -19.61
CA THR A 28 16.28 20.39 -18.31
C THR A 28 17.04 19.06 -18.27
N HIS A 29 18.32 19.13 -17.96
CA HIS A 29 19.16 17.95 -17.77
C HIS A 29 19.67 17.96 -16.34
N PRO A 30 19.48 16.90 -15.58
CA PRO A 30 20.17 16.71 -14.31
C PRO A 30 21.67 16.75 -14.53
N GLY A 31 22.46 17.07 -13.50
CA GLY A 31 23.93 17.04 -13.58
C GLY A 31 24.43 15.69 -14.10
N GLU A 32 25.63 15.67 -14.72
CA GLU A 32 26.20 14.45 -15.32
C GLU A 32 26.31 13.29 -14.30
N ASP A 33 26.52 13.61 -13.02
CA ASP A 33 26.66 12.65 -11.93
C ASP A 33 25.37 12.50 -11.06
N ALA A 34 24.22 12.99 -11.52
CA ALA A 34 22.98 12.94 -10.74
C ALA A 34 22.61 11.48 -10.42
N PRO A 35 22.38 11.12 -9.14
CA PRO A 35 22.04 9.76 -8.76
C PRO A 35 20.64 9.37 -9.24
N ASN A 36 20.45 8.10 -9.50
CA ASN A 36 19.10 7.54 -9.62
C ASN A 36 18.42 7.52 -8.24
N VAL A 37 17.11 7.45 -8.23
CA VAL A 37 16.30 7.32 -7.01
C VAL A 37 15.40 6.10 -7.14
N VAL A 38 15.42 5.25 -6.12
CA VAL A 38 14.53 4.08 -6.00
C VAL A 38 13.84 4.15 -4.66
N LEU A 39 12.51 4.12 -4.68
CA LEU A 39 11.68 3.92 -3.49
C LEU A 39 11.01 2.55 -3.60
N VAL A 40 11.35 1.65 -2.69
CA VAL A 40 10.69 0.35 -2.52
C VAL A 40 9.78 0.42 -1.31
N LEU A 41 8.51 0.20 -1.52
CA LEU A 41 7.50 0.24 -0.46
C LEU A 41 6.86 -1.15 -0.34
N ILE A 42 6.86 -1.69 0.88
CA ILE A 42 6.18 -2.93 1.21
C ILE A 42 4.95 -2.62 2.06
N ASP A 43 3.89 -3.38 1.88
CA ASP A 43 2.56 -3.12 2.46
C ASP A 43 2.33 -3.98 3.71
N ASP A 44 1.79 -3.41 4.78
CA ASP A 44 1.40 -4.12 6.01
C ASP A 44 2.53 -4.91 6.71
N THR A 45 3.78 -4.46 6.58
CA THR A 45 4.93 -5.09 7.24
C THR A 45 5.30 -4.36 8.52
N GLY A 46 5.19 -5.05 9.66
CA GLY A 46 5.52 -4.50 10.98
C GLY A 46 7.02 -4.40 11.24
N PHE A 47 7.36 -3.64 12.29
CA PHE A 47 8.73 -3.29 12.66
C PHE A 47 9.66 -4.50 12.85
N ALA A 48 9.15 -5.62 13.38
CA ALA A 48 9.97 -6.79 13.70
C ALA A 48 10.06 -7.81 12.56
N GLN A 49 9.39 -7.64 11.42
CA GLN A 49 9.21 -8.73 10.46
C GLN A 49 10.39 -8.95 9.50
N LEU A 50 11.41 -8.08 9.49
CA LEU A 50 12.63 -8.28 8.71
C LEU A 50 13.74 -8.93 9.54
N GLY A 51 14.64 -9.69 8.91
CA GLY A 51 15.78 -10.33 9.57
C GLY A 51 16.67 -9.34 10.31
N CYS A 52 17.04 -8.22 9.67
CA CYS A 52 17.81 -7.15 10.30
C CYS A 52 17.05 -6.37 11.39
N TYR A 53 15.73 -6.55 11.51
CA TYR A 53 14.90 -6.01 12.60
C TYR A 53 14.45 -7.07 13.63
N GLY A 54 15.02 -8.27 13.59
CA GLY A 54 14.88 -9.27 14.65
C GLY A 54 14.07 -10.51 14.27
N SER A 55 13.40 -10.56 13.12
CA SER A 55 12.66 -11.73 12.66
C SER A 55 13.54 -12.92 12.35
N ASP A 56 12.96 -14.11 12.40
CA ASP A 56 13.51 -15.35 11.83
C ASP A 56 12.98 -15.63 10.40
N ILE A 57 12.12 -14.75 9.86
CA ILE A 57 11.74 -14.77 8.46
C ILE A 57 12.98 -14.43 7.62
N ALA A 58 13.24 -15.21 6.59
CA ALA A 58 14.40 -15.00 5.74
C ALA A 58 14.20 -13.75 4.85
N THR A 59 15.02 -12.74 5.06
CA THR A 59 15.08 -11.52 4.23
C THR A 59 16.53 -11.17 3.89
N PRO A 60 17.31 -12.11 3.29
CA PRO A 60 18.75 -11.93 3.11
C PRO A 60 19.13 -10.75 2.21
N ASN A 61 18.27 -10.36 1.26
CA ASN A 61 18.52 -9.25 0.36
C ASN A 61 18.34 -7.90 1.04
N LEU A 62 17.28 -7.73 1.84
CA LEU A 62 17.07 -6.56 2.68
C LEU A 62 18.11 -6.46 3.79
N ASP A 63 18.45 -7.59 4.41
CA ASP A 63 19.54 -7.64 5.41
C ASP A 63 20.88 -7.21 4.80
N ALA A 64 21.17 -7.59 3.56
CA ALA A 64 22.36 -7.15 2.85
C ALA A 64 22.33 -5.65 2.50
N LEU A 65 21.17 -5.11 2.10
CA LEU A 65 21.03 -3.66 1.89
C LEU A 65 21.24 -2.88 3.20
N ALA A 66 20.69 -3.35 4.33
CA ALA A 66 20.92 -2.76 5.64
C ALA A 66 22.39 -2.82 6.07
N ALA A 67 23.05 -3.97 5.89
CA ALA A 67 24.46 -4.16 6.22
C ALA A 67 25.42 -3.31 5.39
N ASN A 68 25.03 -2.90 4.17
CA ASN A 68 25.81 -2.04 3.28
C ASN A 68 25.24 -0.61 3.15
N GLY A 69 24.27 -0.27 3.99
CA GLY A 69 23.59 1.02 4.03
C GLY A 69 23.37 1.49 5.46
N LEU A 70 22.26 2.17 5.68
CA LEU A 70 21.81 2.66 6.99
C LEU A 70 20.48 2.00 7.35
N GLN A 71 20.35 1.59 8.59
CA GLN A 71 19.11 1.06 9.15
C GLN A 71 18.53 2.06 10.15
N PHE A 72 17.30 2.52 9.91
CA PHE A 72 16.61 3.46 10.78
C PHE A 72 15.78 2.70 11.81
N THR A 73 16.00 2.98 13.08
CA THR A 73 15.29 2.32 14.19
C THR A 73 14.25 3.21 14.86
N ASN A 74 13.99 4.39 14.29
CA ASN A 74 13.02 5.35 14.80
C ASN A 74 12.32 6.08 13.62
N PHE A 75 11.85 5.28 12.64
CA PHE A 75 11.15 5.78 11.46
C PHE A 75 9.64 5.58 11.60
N HIS A 76 8.90 6.67 11.37
CA HIS A 76 7.46 6.72 11.54
C HIS A 76 6.73 7.03 10.24
N VAL A 77 5.57 6.41 10.09
CA VAL A 77 4.65 6.58 8.96
C VAL A 77 3.25 6.92 9.48
N THR A 78 2.30 7.16 8.60
CA THR A 78 0.90 7.19 9.01
C THR A 78 0.39 5.76 9.27
N PRO A 79 -0.64 5.58 10.09
CA PRO A 79 -1.07 4.23 10.42
C PRO A 79 -1.91 3.53 9.34
N LEU A 80 -1.80 3.98 8.06
CA LEU A 80 -2.61 3.45 6.95
C LEU A 80 -1.92 3.72 5.59
N CYS A 81 -2.13 2.82 4.63
CA CYS A 81 -1.41 2.78 3.36
C CYS A 81 -1.55 4.03 2.47
N SER A 82 -2.77 4.44 2.03
CA SER A 82 -2.93 5.61 1.14
C SER A 82 -2.39 6.91 1.76
N PRO A 83 -2.66 7.22 3.04
CA PRO A 83 -2.07 8.39 3.71
C PRO A 83 -0.54 8.39 3.71
N THR A 84 0.09 7.26 4.00
CA THR A 84 1.56 7.12 3.97
C THR A 84 2.10 7.34 2.55
N ARG A 85 1.47 6.72 1.54
CA ARG A 85 1.87 6.88 0.13
C ARG A 85 1.75 8.32 -0.33
N ALA A 86 0.69 9.02 0.09
CA ALA A 86 0.51 10.45 -0.20
C ALA A 86 1.60 11.31 0.48
N ALA A 87 1.88 11.08 1.75
CA ALA A 87 2.92 11.80 2.48
C ALA A 87 4.32 11.54 1.90
N LEU A 88 4.65 10.27 1.59
CA LEU A 88 5.91 9.86 0.95
C LEU A 88 6.16 10.58 -0.38
N LEU A 89 5.15 10.58 -1.26
CA LEU A 89 5.29 11.14 -2.60
C LEU A 89 5.22 12.67 -2.64
N THR A 90 4.70 13.33 -1.61
CA THR A 90 4.53 14.78 -1.63
C THR A 90 5.44 15.54 -0.65
N GLY A 91 6.00 14.87 0.36
CA GLY A 91 6.73 15.53 1.45
C GLY A 91 5.81 16.42 2.31
N ARG A 92 4.52 16.07 2.37
CA ARG A 92 3.48 16.84 3.06
C ARG A 92 2.60 15.94 3.91
N SER A 93 2.00 16.54 4.95
CA SER A 93 0.98 15.88 5.75
C SER A 93 -0.16 15.35 4.86
N GLN A 94 -0.57 14.12 5.10
CA GLN A 94 -1.64 13.43 4.37
C GLN A 94 -2.97 14.19 4.39
N HIS A 95 -3.32 14.82 5.52
CA HIS A 95 -4.54 15.62 5.64
C HIS A 95 -4.50 16.88 4.76
N SER A 96 -3.39 17.58 4.77
CA SER A 96 -3.20 18.79 3.95
C SER A 96 -3.31 18.51 2.45
N VAL A 97 -2.97 17.30 2.02
CA VAL A 97 -3.03 16.93 0.60
C VAL A 97 -4.30 16.18 0.20
N GLY A 98 -5.25 16.00 1.12
CA GLY A 98 -6.56 15.39 0.82
C GLY A 98 -6.64 13.88 0.94
N MET A 99 -5.71 13.26 1.68
CA MET A 99 -5.63 11.80 1.84
C MET A 99 -5.58 11.38 3.32
N ARG A 100 -6.59 11.76 4.10
CA ARG A 100 -6.74 11.37 5.50
C ARG A 100 -6.84 9.86 5.70
N SER A 101 -7.51 9.17 4.77
CA SER A 101 -7.79 7.74 4.82
C SER A 101 -7.54 7.11 3.44
N VAL A 102 -7.95 5.87 3.24
CA VAL A 102 -7.83 5.19 1.94
C VAL A 102 -8.53 5.94 0.82
N SER A 103 -8.01 5.83 -0.39
CA SER A 103 -8.55 6.50 -1.58
C SER A 103 -9.99 6.11 -1.92
N ASN A 104 -10.45 4.98 -1.39
CA ASN A 104 -11.83 4.49 -1.53
C ASN A 104 -12.86 5.38 -0.81
N HIS A 105 -12.43 6.13 0.20
CA HIS A 105 -13.29 7.01 0.98
C HIS A 105 -13.25 8.44 0.42
N GLN A 106 -14.39 9.09 0.32
CA GLN A 106 -14.52 10.53 0.07
C GLN A 106 -15.59 11.07 1.03
N THR A 107 -15.25 12.11 1.77
CA THR A 107 -16.14 12.67 2.79
C THR A 107 -16.79 13.98 2.37
N GLY A 108 -16.32 14.61 1.28
CA GLY A 108 -16.72 15.94 0.86
C GLY A 108 -15.98 17.07 1.60
N PHE A 109 -15.06 16.74 2.48
CA PHE A 109 -14.17 17.69 3.16
C PHE A 109 -12.78 17.71 2.51
N PRO A 110 -12.04 18.85 2.56
CA PRO A 110 -10.75 19.00 1.88
C PRO A 110 -9.69 17.98 2.31
N HIS A 111 -9.72 17.50 3.56
CA HIS A 111 -8.77 16.54 4.09
C HIS A 111 -8.97 15.10 3.57
N GLN A 112 -10.11 14.80 2.90
CA GLN A 112 -10.39 13.49 2.34
C GLN A 112 -11.07 13.60 0.98
N LEU A 113 -10.25 13.83 -0.03
CA LEU A 113 -10.64 13.87 -1.44
C LEU A 113 -10.65 12.48 -2.09
N GLY A 114 -9.93 11.51 -1.48
CA GLY A 114 -9.65 10.21 -2.05
C GLY A 114 -8.53 10.23 -3.12
N HIS A 115 -7.86 11.38 -3.26
CA HIS A 115 -6.72 11.59 -4.15
C HIS A 115 -5.82 12.71 -3.62
N ILE A 116 -4.58 12.77 -4.10
CA ILE A 116 -3.67 13.86 -3.78
C ILE A 116 -4.12 15.14 -4.50
N SER A 117 -4.25 16.24 -3.76
CA SER A 117 -4.58 17.56 -4.32
C SER A 117 -3.57 17.98 -5.39
N ASN A 118 -4.03 18.66 -6.44
CA ASN A 118 -3.15 19.25 -7.45
C ASN A 118 -2.28 20.41 -6.92
N HIS A 119 -2.58 20.92 -5.71
CA HIS A 119 -1.73 21.85 -4.98
C HIS A 119 -0.57 21.15 -4.24
N ALA A 120 -0.38 19.86 -4.45
CA ALA A 120 0.71 19.07 -3.91
C ALA A 120 1.32 18.22 -5.04
N ALA A 121 2.27 18.80 -5.75
CA ALA A 121 3.03 18.06 -6.75
C ALA A 121 3.78 16.91 -6.10
N THR A 122 3.77 15.74 -6.76
CA THR A 122 4.46 14.55 -6.30
C THR A 122 5.96 14.61 -6.60
N LEU A 123 6.73 13.80 -5.90
CA LEU A 123 8.16 13.60 -6.19
C LEU A 123 8.38 13.21 -7.67
N ALA A 124 7.51 12.39 -8.25
CA ALA A 124 7.59 12.01 -9.65
C ALA A 124 7.37 13.20 -10.58
N GLU A 125 6.38 14.07 -10.30
CA GLU A 125 6.12 15.29 -11.08
C GLU A 125 7.32 16.24 -11.06
N ILE A 126 7.92 16.43 -9.89
CA ILE A 126 9.08 17.32 -9.73
C ILE A 126 10.32 16.73 -10.43
N LEU A 127 10.67 15.47 -10.16
CA LEU A 127 11.83 14.84 -10.77
C LEU A 127 11.71 14.71 -12.28
N LYS A 128 10.50 14.48 -12.80
CA LYS A 128 10.24 14.52 -14.25
C LYS A 128 10.51 15.91 -14.84
N ALA A 129 10.11 16.97 -14.16
CA ALA A 129 10.40 18.34 -14.58
C ALA A 129 11.90 18.66 -14.56
N GLU A 130 12.66 18.03 -13.64
CA GLU A 130 14.10 18.09 -13.56
C GLU A 130 14.82 17.17 -14.57
N GLY A 131 14.08 16.45 -15.42
CA GLY A 131 14.64 15.66 -16.51
C GLY A 131 14.86 14.18 -16.21
N TYR A 132 14.46 13.68 -15.06
CA TYR A 132 14.49 12.24 -14.73
C TYR A 132 13.51 11.45 -15.62
N ALA A 133 13.86 10.20 -15.90
CA ALA A 133 12.88 9.21 -16.33
C ALA A 133 12.14 8.70 -15.09
N THR A 134 10.82 8.54 -15.16
CA THR A 134 10.00 8.23 -13.98
C THR A 134 9.16 6.99 -14.20
N PHE A 135 9.28 6.00 -13.33
CA PHE A 135 8.64 4.69 -13.47
C PHE A 135 7.94 4.29 -12.17
N CYS A 136 6.75 3.71 -12.30
CA CYS A 136 6.02 3.11 -11.19
C CYS A 136 5.65 1.68 -11.56
N ALA A 137 5.96 0.71 -10.68
CA ALA A 137 5.51 -0.67 -10.83
C ALA A 137 4.98 -1.19 -9.51
N GLY A 138 3.66 -1.45 -9.42
CA GLY A 138 2.99 -1.97 -8.23
C GLY A 138 1.68 -1.29 -7.86
N LYS A 139 1.39 -1.25 -6.56
CA LYS A 139 0.17 -0.69 -5.95
C LYS A 139 0.16 0.84 -6.03
N TRP A 140 -0.88 1.41 -6.63
CA TRP A 140 -1.08 2.86 -6.63
C TRP A 140 -1.83 3.36 -5.39
N HIS A 141 -3.09 2.99 -5.25
CA HIS A 141 -4.00 3.28 -4.14
C HIS A 141 -4.10 4.78 -3.78
N LEU A 142 -4.03 5.66 -4.79
CA LEU A 142 -4.10 7.12 -4.65
C LEU A 142 -5.10 7.75 -5.66
N ALA A 143 -5.99 6.95 -6.24
CA ALA A 143 -7.06 7.40 -7.10
C ALA A 143 -8.42 6.98 -6.51
N PRO A 144 -9.46 7.83 -6.61
CA PRO A 144 -10.79 7.47 -6.16
C PRO A 144 -11.32 6.24 -6.89
N THR A 145 -11.98 5.35 -6.15
CA THR A 145 -12.48 4.08 -6.70
C THR A 145 -13.42 4.25 -7.90
N ASN A 146 -14.17 5.35 -7.96
CA ASN A 146 -15.03 5.63 -9.11
C ASN A 146 -14.27 5.98 -10.40
N ASP A 147 -13.02 6.40 -10.27
CA ASP A 147 -12.19 6.94 -11.34
C ASP A 147 -11.21 5.90 -11.91
N ILE A 148 -11.17 4.69 -11.35
CA ILE A 148 -10.20 3.64 -11.76
C ILE A 148 -10.70 2.73 -12.87
N SER A 149 -11.84 3.04 -13.50
CA SER A 149 -12.33 2.30 -14.67
C SER A 149 -11.62 2.70 -15.97
N ALA A 150 -11.75 1.87 -17.00
CA ALA A 150 -11.24 2.18 -18.34
C ALA A 150 -11.85 3.45 -18.97
N ALA A 151 -12.91 4.01 -18.38
CA ALA A 151 -13.51 5.28 -18.77
C ALA A 151 -12.84 6.50 -18.12
N GLY A 152 -11.98 6.29 -17.11
CA GLY A 152 -11.40 7.38 -16.32
C GLY A 152 -12.42 8.10 -15.44
N PRO A 153 -12.13 9.36 -15.05
CA PRO A 153 -11.01 10.21 -15.49
C PRO A 153 -9.62 9.68 -15.07
N PHE A 154 -8.59 10.02 -15.85
CA PHE A 154 -7.24 9.51 -15.64
C PHE A 154 -6.30 10.50 -14.93
N ASP A 155 -6.80 11.64 -14.47
CA ASP A 155 -6.02 12.75 -13.91
C ASP A 155 -5.38 12.43 -12.54
N GLN A 156 -5.85 11.38 -11.87
CA GLN A 156 -5.27 10.88 -10.61
C GLN A 156 -4.52 9.54 -10.78
N TRP A 157 -4.39 9.05 -12.00
CA TRP A 157 -3.62 7.85 -12.28
C TRP A 157 -2.12 8.16 -12.33
N PRO A 158 -1.23 7.15 -12.21
CA PRO A 158 0.21 7.37 -12.09
C PRO A 158 0.81 8.25 -13.18
N LEU A 159 0.39 8.09 -14.45
CA LEU A 159 0.92 8.88 -15.56
C LEU A 159 0.63 10.38 -15.41
N ALA A 160 -0.58 10.73 -14.98
CA ALA A 160 -0.96 12.12 -14.74
C ALA A 160 -0.30 12.71 -13.49
N ARG A 161 0.16 11.85 -12.58
CA ARG A 161 0.85 12.22 -11.35
C ARG A 161 2.38 12.05 -11.48
N GLY A 162 2.91 12.22 -12.69
CA GLY A 162 4.32 12.43 -12.97
C GLY A 162 5.10 11.22 -13.45
N PHE A 163 4.54 10.03 -13.53
CA PHE A 163 5.25 8.86 -14.06
C PHE A 163 5.20 8.81 -15.60
N ASP A 164 6.33 8.48 -16.23
CA ASP A 164 6.42 8.24 -17.67
C ASP A 164 5.76 6.92 -18.04
N ARG A 165 5.89 5.91 -17.18
CA ARG A 165 5.33 4.57 -17.36
C ARG A 165 4.78 4.04 -16.04
N PHE A 166 3.74 3.23 -16.15
CA PHE A 166 3.12 2.52 -15.05
C PHE A 166 2.85 1.06 -15.41
N TYR A 167 3.07 0.16 -14.45
CA TYR A 167 2.61 -1.23 -14.49
C TYR A 167 2.20 -1.66 -13.10
N GLY A 168 0.97 -2.16 -12.92
CA GLY A 168 0.53 -2.58 -11.59
C GLY A 168 -0.98 -2.53 -11.44
N PHE A 169 -1.45 -2.16 -10.26
CA PHE A 169 -2.87 -2.09 -9.94
C PHE A 169 -3.22 -0.80 -9.19
N LEU A 170 -4.48 -0.38 -9.31
CA LEU A 170 -4.93 0.93 -8.81
C LEU A 170 -5.61 0.84 -7.45
N GLU A 171 -6.13 -0.31 -7.09
CA GLU A 171 -6.86 -0.60 -5.85
C GLU A 171 -5.94 -0.75 -4.63
N GLY A 172 -6.55 -0.92 -3.45
CA GLY A 172 -5.84 -1.14 -2.18
C GLY A 172 -5.20 -2.52 -2.05
N GLU A 173 -5.73 -3.50 -2.76
CA GLU A 173 -5.28 -4.89 -2.78
C GLU A 173 -5.55 -5.54 -4.14
N THR A 174 -4.91 -6.64 -4.41
CA THR A 174 -5.21 -7.50 -5.55
C THR A 174 -4.69 -8.92 -5.29
N ASP A 175 -5.32 -9.93 -5.89
CA ASP A 175 -4.84 -11.30 -5.86
C ASP A 175 -3.44 -11.40 -6.51
N GLN A 176 -2.52 -12.14 -5.91
CA GLN A 176 -1.14 -12.24 -6.37
C GLN A 176 -0.98 -13.17 -7.58
N PHE A 177 -1.92 -14.08 -7.77
CA PHE A 177 -1.94 -15.04 -8.88
C PHE A 177 -2.89 -14.61 -10.01
N HIS A 178 -3.93 -13.82 -9.70
CA HIS A 178 -4.94 -13.33 -10.64
C HIS A 178 -5.17 -11.80 -10.47
N PRO A 179 -4.10 -10.99 -10.59
CA PRO A 179 -4.21 -9.56 -10.30
C PRO A 179 -5.04 -8.81 -11.34
N GLN A 180 -5.68 -7.73 -10.91
CA GLN A 180 -6.28 -6.74 -11.81
C GLN A 180 -5.20 -5.75 -12.27
N LEU A 181 -4.68 -5.94 -13.47
CA LEU A 181 -3.52 -5.18 -13.96
C LEU A 181 -3.90 -4.00 -14.84
N VAL A 182 -3.05 -2.98 -14.75
CA VAL A 182 -3.06 -1.80 -15.59
C VAL A 182 -1.64 -1.55 -16.13
N VAL A 183 -1.54 -1.32 -17.44
CA VAL A 183 -0.34 -0.81 -18.10
C VAL A 183 -0.62 0.61 -18.56
N ASP A 184 0.14 1.56 -18.05
CA ASP A 184 -0.08 3.00 -18.30
C ASP A 184 -1.53 3.39 -17.92
N ASN A 185 -2.43 3.57 -18.89
CA ASN A 185 -3.85 3.86 -18.64
C ASN A 185 -4.78 2.77 -19.21
N HIS A 186 -4.30 1.54 -19.36
CA HIS A 186 -5.07 0.45 -19.96
C HIS A 186 -5.13 -0.77 -19.04
N HIS A 187 -6.32 -1.25 -18.75
CA HIS A 187 -6.50 -2.53 -18.09
C HIS A 187 -6.05 -3.67 -19.00
N ILE A 188 -5.36 -4.64 -18.46
CA ILE A 188 -4.86 -5.83 -19.16
C ILE A 188 -5.13 -7.08 -18.33
N ASP A 189 -5.16 -8.22 -18.99
CA ASP A 189 -5.12 -9.52 -18.32
C ASP A 189 -3.68 -9.83 -17.87
N PRO A 190 -3.49 -10.63 -16.80
CA PRO A 190 -2.18 -11.12 -16.40
C PRO A 190 -1.47 -11.84 -17.55
N PRO A 191 -0.15 -11.64 -17.74
CA PRO A 191 0.59 -12.25 -18.84
C PRO A 191 0.81 -13.76 -18.69
N GLY A 192 0.46 -14.34 -17.56
CA GLY A 192 0.62 -15.73 -17.22
C GLY A 192 -0.51 -16.26 -16.33
N THR A 193 -0.44 -17.53 -15.98
CA THR A 193 -1.36 -18.19 -15.06
C THR A 193 -0.60 -18.84 -13.91
N PRO A 194 -1.23 -19.09 -12.74
CA PRO A 194 -0.58 -19.79 -11.63
C PRO A 194 -0.01 -21.15 -12.02
N ALA A 195 -0.73 -21.90 -12.85
CA ALA A 195 -0.27 -23.20 -13.38
C ALA A 195 1.02 -23.12 -14.22
N LYS A 196 1.36 -21.92 -14.72
CA LYS A 196 2.60 -21.64 -15.45
C LYS A 196 3.64 -20.91 -14.59
N GLY A 197 3.39 -20.80 -13.28
CA GLY A 197 4.29 -20.18 -12.32
C GLY A 197 4.15 -18.65 -12.24
N TYR A 198 3.04 -18.06 -12.69
CA TYR A 198 2.83 -16.62 -12.57
C TYR A 198 2.63 -16.19 -11.10
N HIS A 199 3.32 -15.11 -10.71
CA HIS A 199 3.11 -14.40 -9.46
C HIS A 199 3.39 -12.91 -9.66
N LEU A 200 2.53 -12.05 -9.09
CA LEU A 200 2.57 -10.60 -9.31
C LEU A 200 3.90 -9.96 -8.92
N SER A 201 4.49 -10.33 -7.76
CA SER A 201 5.75 -9.71 -7.30
C SER A 201 6.90 -9.92 -8.30
N GLU A 202 6.98 -11.09 -8.95
CA GLU A 202 7.97 -11.38 -9.98
C GLU A 202 7.75 -10.54 -11.24
N ASP A 203 6.48 -10.40 -11.65
CA ASP A 203 6.10 -9.63 -12.83
C ASP A 203 6.39 -8.15 -12.65
N LEU A 204 6.05 -7.56 -11.48
CA LEU A 204 6.34 -6.15 -11.17
C LEU A 204 7.84 -5.83 -11.33
N VAL A 205 8.71 -6.65 -10.76
CA VAL A 205 10.17 -6.45 -10.85
C VAL A 205 10.64 -6.59 -12.29
N SER A 206 10.17 -7.60 -13.01
CA SER A 206 10.53 -7.82 -14.42
C SER A 206 10.14 -6.62 -15.30
N GLN A 207 8.93 -6.07 -15.12
CA GLN A 207 8.46 -4.92 -15.88
C GLN A 207 9.22 -3.63 -15.50
N LEU A 208 9.51 -3.40 -14.23
CA LEU A 208 10.27 -2.24 -13.81
C LEU A 208 11.70 -2.26 -14.37
N LEU A 209 12.38 -3.39 -14.29
CA LEU A 209 13.72 -3.58 -14.89
C LEU A 209 13.68 -3.36 -16.40
N ARG A 210 12.62 -3.82 -17.07
CA ARG A 210 12.43 -3.59 -18.51
C ARG A 210 12.29 -2.08 -18.81
N MET A 211 11.47 -1.34 -18.06
CA MET A 211 11.28 0.10 -18.24
C MET A 211 12.60 0.87 -18.06
N ILE A 212 13.41 0.49 -17.05
CA ILE A 212 14.72 1.08 -16.80
C ILE A 212 15.68 0.76 -17.97
N ASN A 213 15.74 -0.48 -18.41
CA ASN A 213 16.57 -0.93 -19.54
C ASN A 213 16.21 -0.20 -20.84
N ASP A 214 14.91 -0.07 -21.15
CA ASP A 214 14.44 0.65 -22.32
C ASP A 214 14.89 2.12 -22.30
N SER A 215 14.82 2.78 -21.13
CA SER A 215 15.30 4.15 -20.95
C SER A 215 16.82 4.26 -21.11
N LYS A 216 17.57 3.42 -20.41
CA LYS A 216 19.05 3.41 -20.43
C LYS A 216 19.60 3.01 -21.80
N GLY A 217 18.91 2.14 -22.54
CA GLY A 217 19.29 1.75 -23.90
C GLY A 217 19.26 2.90 -24.90
N VAL A 218 18.39 3.88 -24.69
CA VAL A 218 18.25 5.05 -25.59
C VAL A 218 18.96 6.29 -25.04
N ARG A 219 18.94 6.48 -23.72
CA ARG A 219 19.52 7.62 -23.01
C ARG A 219 20.29 7.13 -21.79
N PRO A 220 21.53 6.62 -21.98
CA PRO A 220 22.31 5.97 -20.92
C PRO A 220 22.61 6.91 -19.75
N ASP A 221 22.82 8.21 -20.02
CA ASP A 221 23.18 9.21 -19.02
C ASP A 221 21.97 9.81 -18.28
N ARG A 222 20.72 9.53 -18.73
CA ARG A 222 19.52 10.03 -18.07
C ARG A 222 19.29 9.28 -16.77
N PRO A 223 19.30 9.96 -15.58
CA PRO A 223 18.92 9.31 -14.34
C PRO A 223 17.43 8.95 -14.32
N PHE A 224 17.04 8.07 -13.41
CA PHE A 224 15.66 7.67 -13.25
C PHE A 224 15.19 7.77 -11.80
N PHE A 225 13.91 7.96 -11.65
CA PHE A 225 13.14 7.72 -10.42
C PHE A 225 12.26 6.50 -10.63
N ALA A 226 12.44 5.48 -9.81
CA ALA A 226 11.64 4.26 -9.82
C ALA A 226 10.91 4.10 -8.48
N TYR A 227 9.59 4.00 -8.53
CA TYR A 227 8.74 3.69 -7.39
C TYR A 227 8.23 2.28 -7.55
N LEU A 228 8.60 1.39 -6.60
CA LEU A 228 8.25 -0.03 -6.57
C LEU A 228 7.42 -0.33 -5.31
N PRO A 229 6.15 0.06 -5.29
CA PRO A 229 5.24 -0.26 -4.20
C PRO A 229 4.63 -1.65 -4.42
N PHE A 230 5.14 -2.65 -3.72
CA PHE A 230 4.57 -4.00 -3.79
C PHE A 230 3.14 -4.04 -3.25
N GLY A 231 2.33 -5.02 -3.69
CA GLY A 231 1.11 -5.41 -2.99
C GLY A 231 1.43 -6.30 -1.77
N ALA A 232 2.58 -6.94 -1.78
CA ALA A 232 3.10 -7.70 -0.64
C ALA A 232 3.54 -6.75 0.49
N THR A 233 3.27 -7.07 1.73
CA THR A 233 2.67 -8.26 2.32
C THR A 233 1.22 -8.06 2.75
N HIS A 234 0.50 -7.11 2.13
CA HIS A 234 -0.96 -6.96 2.34
C HIS A 234 -1.69 -8.26 1.97
N ALA A 235 -2.79 -8.53 2.64
CA ALA A 235 -3.68 -9.62 2.22
C ALA A 235 -4.16 -9.41 0.76
N PRO A 236 -4.39 -10.50 0.00
CA PRO A 236 -4.28 -11.89 0.42
C PRO A 236 -2.82 -12.34 0.55
N HIS A 237 -2.50 -13.01 1.66
CA HIS A 237 -1.19 -13.63 1.80
C HIS A 237 -1.14 -14.85 0.88
N GLN A 238 -0.39 -14.73 -0.19
CA GLN A 238 -0.24 -15.75 -1.23
C GLN A 238 1.23 -15.83 -1.65
N ALA A 239 1.76 -17.04 -1.81
CA ALA A 239 3.13 -17.26 -2.21
C ALA A 239 3.28 -18.52 -3.06
N PRO A 240 4.32 -18.63 -3.90
CA PRO A 240 4.62 -19.88 -4.60
C PRO A 240 4.83 -21.03 -3.63
N ASP A 241 4.37 -22.22 -4.01
CA ASP A 241 4.35 -23.43 -3.18
C ASP A 241 5.74 -23.82 -2.62
N SER A 242 6.83 -23.49 -3.32
CA SER A 242 8.19 -23.72 -2.83
C SER A 242 8.51 -22.96 -1.54
N TYR A 243 8.00 -21.71 -1.42
CA TYR A 243 8.16 -20.87 -0.25
C TYR A 243 7.22 -21.31 0.87
N LEU A 244 5.95 -21.65 0.55
CA LEU A 244 5.01 -22.19 1.52
C LEU A 244 5.56 -23.45 2.24
N ARG A 245 6.19 -24.34 1.50
CA ARG A 245 6.82 -25.55 2.07
C ARG A 245 8.01 -25.25 2.97
N LYS A 246 8.77 -24.18 2.70
CA LYS A 246 9.95 -23.80 3.49
C LYS A 246 9.60 -23.50 4.94
N TYR A 247 8.43 -22.94 5.21
CA TYR A 247 8.04 -22.47 6.54
C TYR A 247 7.18 -23.48 7.33
N ARG A 248 6.88 -24.65 6.78
CA ARG A 248 6.08 -25.67 7.47
C ARG A 248 6.65 -26.03 8.85
N GLY A 249 5.85 -25.85 9.91
CA GLY A 249 6.18 -26.17 11.29
C GLY A 249 7.12 -25.18 12.00
N GLN A 250 7.48 -24.05 11.36
CA GLN A 250 8.40 -23.08 11.99
C GLN A 250 7.75 -22.21 13.07
N TYR A 251 6.42 -22.14 13.11
CA TYR A 251 5.66 -21.30 14.04
C TYR A 251 4.81 -22.10 15.03
N ASP A 252 5.06 -23.41 15.18
CA ASP A 252 4.31 -24.29 16.08
C ASP A 252 4.40 -23.89 17.56
N GLU A 253 5.48 -23.18 17.95
CA GLU A 253 5.67 -22.64 19.32
C GLU A 253 4.73 -21.47 19.64
N GLY A 254 4.11 -20.86 18.62
CA GLY A 254 3.13 -19.80 18.76
C GLY A 254 3.69 -18.40 18.99
N TRP A 255 2.78 -17.43 18.88
CA TRP A 255 3.15 -16.00 18.87
C TRP A 255 3.79 -15.51 20.16
N ASP A 256 3.46 -16.04 21.34
CA ASP A 256 4.06 -15.60 22.60
C ASP A 256 5.57 -15.93 22.66
N VAL A 257 5.95 -17.16 22.23
CA VAL A 257 7.34 -17.61 22.19
C VAL A 257 8.12 -16.92 21.06
N ILE A 258 7.53 -16.84 19.88
CA ILE A 258 8.15 -16.20 18.71
C ILE A 258 8.39 -14.71 18.99
N ARG A 259 7.39 -14.01 19.57
CA ARG A 259 7.48 -12.61 19.94
C ARG A 259 8.61 -12.34 20.93
N GLN A 260 8.75 -13.18 21.95
CA GLN A 260 9.85 -13.09 22.91
C GLN A 260 11.21 -13.31 22.23
N ARG A 261 11.32 -14.30 21.35
CA ARG A 261 12.54 -14.59 20.55
C ARG A 261 12.92 -13.40 19.67
N TRP A 262 11.98 -12.81 18.95
CA TRP A 262 12.26 -11.65 18.10
C TRP A 262 12.70 -10.43 18.91
N TYR A 263 12.06 -10.20 20.07
CA TYR A 263 12.46 -9.13 20.99
C TYR A 263 13.90 -9.32 21.51
N GLU A 264 14.28 -10.52 21.94
CA GLU A 264 15.65 -10.83 22.39
C GLU A 264 16.67 -10.57 21.27
N ARG A 265 16.33 -10.98 20.05
CA ARG A 265 17.18 -10.74 18.87
C ARG A 265 17.28 -9.25 18.51
N GLN A 266 16.23 -8.47 18.67
CA GLN A 266 16.27 -7.00 18.49
C GLN A 266 17.26 -6.35 19.45
N ILE A 267 17.32 -6.81 20.70
CA ILE A 267 18.31 -6.35 21.68
C ILE A 267 19.72 -6.74 21.26
N GLU A 268 19.95 -7.98 20.83
CA GLU A 268 21.25 -8.46 20.34
C GLU A 268 21.74 -7.66 19.13
N LEU A 269 20.86 -7.33 18.20
CA LEU A 269 21.16 -6.50 17.03
C LEU A 269 21.31 -5.01 17.36
N GLY A 270 20.93 -4.59 18.56
CA GLY A 270 20.92 -3.20 18.98
C GLY A 270 19.84 -2.35 18.31
N VAL A 271 18.89 -2.97 17.64
CA VAL A 271 17.72 -2.30 17.04
C VAL A 271 16.83 -1.72 18.12
N THR A 272 16.70 -2.41 19.23
CA THR A 272 15.96 -2.01 20.41
C THR A 272 16.90 -1.93 21.62
N SER A 273 16.67 -0.97 22.52
CA SER A 273 17.48 -0.82 23.75
C SER A 273 17.27 -2.00 24.71
N VAL A 274 18.31 -2.39 25.43
CA VAL A 274 18.23 -3.41 26.50
C VAL A 274 17.25 -3.04 27.62
N ASN A 275 16.91 -1.75 27.74
CA ASN A 275 15.99 -1.25 28.77
C ASN A 275 14.53 -1.18 28.25
N THR A 276 14.30 -1.36 26.96
CA THR A 276 12.95 -1.39 26.38
C THR A 276 12.18 -2.56 26.97
N GLN A 277 10.96 -2.34 27.38
CA GLN A 277 10.06 -3.41 27.83
C GLN A 277 9.32 -4.00 26.64
N LEU A 278 9.12 -5.31 26.66
CA LEU A 278 8.21 -5.93 25.69
C LEU A 278 6.77 -5.60 26.08
N ALA A 279 6.03 -4.88 25.23
CA ALA A 279 4.64 -4.54 25.53
C ALA A 279 3.80 -5.80 25.80
N PRO A 280 2.83 -5.77 26.73
CA PRO A 280 1.95 -6.91 26.99
C PRO A 280 1.10 -7.27 25.75
N ARG A 281 0.44 -8.45 25.78
CA ARG A 281 -0.53 -8.77 24.73
C ARG A 281 -1.62 -7.70 24.67
N ASN A 282 -1.99 -7.32 23.45
CA ASN A 282 -3.08 -6.39 23.22
C ASN A 282 -4.40 -6.98 23.71
N SER A 283 -5.34 -6.11 24.08
CA SER A 283 -6.70 -6.52 24.43
C SER A 283 -7.32 -7.32 23.28
N GLY A 284 -7.90 -8.49 23.58
CA GLY A 284 -8.49 -9.39 22.60
C GLY A 284 -7.51 -10.41 21.99
N VAL A 285 -6.22 -10.34 22.27
CA VAL A 285 -5.25 -11.38 21.91
C VAL A 285 -5.18 -12.41 23.01
N GLU A 286 -5.62 -13.64 22.73
CA GLU A 286 -5.57 -14.75 23.67
C GLU A 286 -4.12 -15.26 23.87
N ALA A 287 -3.83 -15.87 25.03
CA ALA A 287 -2.59 -16.58 25.21
C ALA A 287 -2.55 -17.78 24.26
N TRP A 288 -1.38 -18.03 23.66
CA TRP A 288 -1.24 -19.15 22.71
C TRP A 288 -1.67 -20.50 23.27
N ASP A 289 -1.31 -20.78 24.51
CA ASP A 289 -1.60 -22.06 25.16
C ASP A 289 -3.09 -22.25 25.50
N ASP A 290 -3.86 -21.16 25.57
CA ASP A 290 -5.31 -21.20 25.84
C ASP A 290 -6.14 -21.50 24.59
N LEU A 291 -5.53 -21.40 23.39
CA LEU A 291 -6.20 -21.64 22.13
C LEU A 291 -6.51 -23.14 21.90
N PRO A 292 -7.68 -23.47 21.31
CA PRO A 292 -7.98 -24.81 20.84
C PRO A 292 -6.93 -25.32 19.81
N VAL A 293 -6.77 -26.63 19.74
CA VAL A 293 -5.72 -27.27 18.89
C VAL A 293 -5.87 -26.87 17.43
N ASN A 294 -7.09 -26.86 16.89
CA ASN A 294 -7.31 -26.51 15.48
C ASN A 294 -7.07 -25.02 15.22
N HIS A 295 -7.43 -24.14 16.19
CA HIS A 295 -7.12 -22.71 16.10
C HIS A 295 -5.61 -22.46 16.03
N ARG A 296 -4.81 -23.17 16.85
CA ARG A 296 -3.34 -23.10 16.80
C ARG A 296 -2.81 -23.55 15.44
N LYS A 297 -3.26 -24.69 14.94
CA LYS A 297 -2.83 -25.19 13.62
C LYS A 297 -3.16 -24.21 12.49
N PHE A 298 -4.36 -23.66 12.51
CA PHE A 298 -4.81 -22.67 11.52
C PHE A 298 -3.98 -21.39 11.60
N ALA A 299 -3.78 -20.84 12.80
CA ALA A 299 -2.97 -19.66 13.04
C ALA A 299 -1.50 -19.87 12.63
N CYS A 300 -0.89 -21.03 12.92
CA CYS A 300 0.46 -21.37 12.44
C CYS A 300 0.52 -21.33 10.91
N ARG A 301 -0.43 -21.95 10.24
CA ARG A 301 -0.46 -22.02 8.78
C ARG A 301 -0.58 -20.65 8.13
N LEU A 302 -1.37 -19.74 8.72
CA LEU A 302 -1.50 -18.36 8.24
C LEU A 302 -0.17 -17.58 8.41
N GLN A 303 0.55 -17.77 9.52
CA GLN A 303 1.86 -17.15 9.73
C GLN A 303 2.94 -17.72 8.81
N GLU A 304 2.95 -19.03 8.58
CA GLU A 304 3.83 -19.68 7.61
C GLU A 304 3.64 -19.09 6.20
N THR A 305 2.39 -18.80 5.87
CA THR A 305 2.03 -18.18 4.58
C THR A 305 2.52 -16.74 4.48
N PHE A 306 2.33 -15.94 5.53
CA PHE A 306 2.89 -14.58 5.57
C PHE A 306 4.42 -14.60 5.44
N ALA A 307 5.09 -15.46 6.19
CA ALA A 307 6.54 -15.59 6.14
C ALA A 307 7.04 -16.02 4.74
N ALA A 308 6.33 -16.94 4.11
CA ALA A 308 6.61 -17.37 2.74
C ALA A 308 6.43 -16.22 1.73
N PHE A 309 5.40 -15.39 1.91
CA PHE A 309 5.11 -14.25 1.06
C PHE A 309 6.18 -13.14 1.18
N LEU A 310 6.61 -12.85 2.41
CA LEU A 310 7.68 -11.88 2.67
C LEU A 310 9.04 -12.36 2.12
N ASP A 311 9.41 -13.61 2.36
CA ASP A 311 10.64 -14.24 1.83
C ASP A 311 10.67 -14.22 0.30
N HIS A 312 9.55 -14.58 -0.36
CA HIS A 312 9.44 -14.49 -1.80
C HIS A 312 9.59 -13.04 -2.29
N THR A 313 9.02 -12.07 -1.59
CA THR A 313 9.13 -10.65 -1.95
C THR A 313 10.56 -10.14 -1.76
N ASP A 314 11.26 -10.56 -0.70
CA ASP A 314 12.68 -10.26 -0.51
C ASP A 314 13.54 -10.78 -1.66
N ASP A 315 13.28 -12.01 -2.15
CA ASP A 315 13.97 -12.54 -3.32
C ASP A 315 13.72 -11.70 -4.57
N GLN A 316 12.50 -11.15 -4.74
CA GLN A 316 12.21 -10.25 -5.87
C GLN A 316 12.94 -8.90 -5.72
N ILE A 317 13.07 -8.36 -4.50
CA ILE A 317 13.91 -7.19 -4.23
C ILE A 317 15.37 -7.51 -4.56
N GLY A 318 15.85 -8.70 -4.21
CA GLY A 318 17.17 -9.19 -4.61
C GLY A 318 17.38 -9.20 -6.13
N HIS A 319 16.41 -9.75 -6.87
CA HIS A 319 16.44 -9.73 -8.35
C HIS A 319 16.47 -8.29 -8.92
N PHE A 320 15.73 -7.37 -8.31
CA PHE A 320 15.76 -5.95 -8.71
C PHE A 320 17.13 -5.31 -8.47
N VAL A 321 17.73 -5.53 -7.29
CA VAL A 321 19.08 -5.05 -6.94
C VAL A 321 20.14 -5.64 -7.87
N ASP A 322 20.07 -6.93 -8.18
CA ASP A 322 20.98 -7.59 -9.12
C ASP A 322 20.83 -7.04 -10.53
N GLY A 323 19.62 -6.73 -10.96
CA GLY A 323 19.35 -6.06 -12.23
C GLY A 323 20.00 -4.67 -12.30
N LEU A 324 19.89 -3.86 -11.25
CA LEU A 324 20.55 -2.56 -11.16
C LEU A 324 22.10 -2.70 -11.17
N ARG A 325 22.62 -3.70 -10.46
CA ARG A 325 24.05 -4.01 -10.44
C ARG A 325 24.57 -4.42 -11.81
N ALA A 326 23.84 -5.28 -12.51
CA ALA A 326 24.19 -5.72 -13.87
C ALA A 326 24.21 -4.57 -14.89
N MET A 327 23.38 -3.54 -14.67
CA MET A 327 23.36 -2.32 -15.46
C MET A 327 24.40 -1.27 -15.02
N ASN A 328 25.21 -1.54 -13.97
CA ASN A 328 26.13 -0.58 -13.32
C ASN A 328 25.40 0.68 -12.81
N GLN A 329 24.19 0.54 -12.31
CA GLN A 329 23.39 1.65 -11.81
C GLN A 329 23.33 1.70 -10.27
N LEU A 330 23.52 0.56 -9.58
CA LEU A 330 23.30 0.44 -8.13
C LEU A 330 24.15 1.41 -7.30
N ASP A 331 25.43 1.56 -7.64
CA ASP A 331 26.38 2.34 -6.84
C ASP A 331 25.96 3.82 -6.72
N ASN A 332 25.44 4.40 -7.82
CA ASN A 332 24.92 5.77 -7.82
C ASN A 332 23.38 5.80 -7.83
N THR A 333 22.79 4.99 -6.99
CA THR A 333 21.32 4.97 -6.76
C THR A 333 21.05 5.21 -5.28
N ILE A 334 20.27 6.25 -4.99
CA ILE A 334 19.63 6.45 -3.69
C ILE A 334 18.50 5.42 -3.60
N PHE A 335 18.70 4.38 -2.79
CA PHE A 335 17.77 3.29 -2.61
C PHE A 335 17.14 3.39 -1.20
N VAL A 336 15.85 3.61 -1.12
CA VAL A 336 15.09 3.69 0.12
C VAL A 336 14.06 2.57 0.14
N PHE A 337 14.15 1.71 1.15
CA PHE A 337 13.15 0.69 1.46
C PHE A 337 12.40 1.09 2.72
N LEU A 338 11.08 0.96 2.73
CA LEU A 338 10.23 1.20 3.91
C LEU A 338 8.92 0.40 3.83
N ALA A 339 8.27 0.23 5.00
CA ALA A 339 6.89 -0.24 5.07
C ALA A 339 5.92 0.96 5.18
N ASP A 340 4.68 0.79 4.75
CA ASP A 340 3.70 1.89 4.72
C ASP A 340 2.85 2.02 5.99
N ASN A 341 2.74 1.00 6.79
CA ASN A 341 2.16 1.00 8.14
C ASN A 341 2.59 -0.25 8.90
N GLY A 342 2.28 -0.31 10.18
CA GLY A 342 2.53 -1.51 10.98
C GLY A 342 1.76 -2.72 10.49
N ALA A 343 2.11 -3.91 10.99
CA ALA A 343 1.45 -5.17 10.68
C ALA A 343 -0.07 -5.08 10.87
N SER A 344 -0.82 -5.73 10.00
CA SER A 344 -2.28 -5.59 9.90
C SER A 344 -3.03 -6.50 10.87
N GLN A 345 -4.06 -5.94 11.51
CA GLN A 345 -5.01 -6.69 12.34
C GLN A 345 -6.28 -7.12 11.56
N GLU A 346 -6.33 -6.92 10.25
CA GLU A 346 -7.55 -7.08 9.45
C GLU A 346 -7.98 -8.55 9.29
N GLY A 347 -7.12 -9.52 9.62
CA GLY A 347 -7.51 -10.93 9.75
C GLY A 347 -8.34 -11.26 10.98
N GLY A 348 -8.60 -10.30 11.86
CA GLY A 348 -9.42 -10.51 13.06
C GLY A 348 -8.73 -11.35 14.14
N PRO A 349 -9.49 -11.82 15.15
CA PRO A 349 -8.91 -12.53 16.29
C PRO A 349 -8.34 -13.92 15.94
N PHE A 350 -8.87 -14.57 14.89
CA PHE A 350 -8.52 -15.97 14.56
C PHE A 350 -7.83 -16.14 13.20
N GLY A 351 -7.74 -15.07 12.42
CA GLY A 351 -7.32 -15.15 11.02
C GLY A 351 -8.47 -15.59 10.10
N VAL A 352 -8.26 -15.46 8.80
CA VAL A 352 -9.26 -15.78 7.79
C VAL A 352 -8.64 -16.54 6.61
N MET A 353 -9.39 -17.47 6.03
CA MET A 353 -9.05 -18.13 4.78
C MET A 353 -9.52 -17.34 3.56
N HIS A 354 -10.65 -16.61 3.71
CA HIS A 354 -11.23 -15.77 2.69
C HIS A 354 -11.65 -14.43 3.31
N GLU A 355 -10.82 -13.42 3.16
CA GLU A 355 -11.00 -12.10 3.79
C GLU A 355 -12.36 -11.47 3.43
N MET A 356 -12.82 -11.63 2.19
CA MET A 356 -14.13 -11.12 1.78
C MET A 356 -15.32 -11.73 2.54
N LYS A 357 -15.20 -12.93 3.09
CA LYS A 357 -16.22 -13.47 4.02
C LYS A 357 -16.29 -12.61 5.28
N PHE A 358 -15.15 -12.32 5.88
CA PHE A 358 -15.04 -11.50 7.10
C PHE A 358 -15.66 -10.12 6.89
N PHE A 359 -15.30 -9.41 5.83
CA PHE A 359 -15.85 -8.10 5.50
C PHE A 359 -17.35 -8.11 5.19
N ASN A 360 -17.89 -9.26 4.76
CA ASN A 360 -19.33 -9.44 4.56
C ASN A 360 -20.06 -9.98 5.81
N GLY A 361 -19.39 -10.06 6.97
CA GLY A 361 -19.98 -10.52 8.22
C GLY A 361 -20.23 -12.04 8.26
N VAL A 362 -19.57 -12.81 7.40
CA VAL A 362 -19.62 -14.27 7.39
C VAL A 362 -18.35 -14.77 8.06
N PHE A 363 -18.49 -15.36 9.25
CA PHE A 363 -17.37 -15.82 10.05
C PHE A 363 -17.27 -17.34 9.98
N ASP A 364 -16.15 -17.83 9.48
CA ASP A 364 -15.81 -19.25 9.54
C ASP A 364 -15.10 -19.55 10.88
N SER A 365 -15.35 -20.71 11.44
CA SER A 365 -14.54 -21.24 12.54
C SER A 365 -13.30 -21.93 11.99
N PRO A 366 -12.11 -21.78 12.63
CA PRO A 366 -10.96 -22.62 12.29
C PRO A 366 -11.24 -24.12 12.30
N ASP A 367 -12.19 -24.58 13.12
CA ASP A 367 -12.60 -25.99 13.14
C ASP A 367 -13.28 -26.43 11.83
N ASP A 368 -14.01 -25.53 11.16
CA ASP A 368 -14.67 -25.83 9.88
C ASP A 368 -13.69 -25.79 8.69
N LEU A 369 -12.55 -25.12 8.86
CA LEU A 369 -11.55 -24.91 7.79
C LEU A 369 -10.37 -25.90 7.85
N ILE A 370 -10.28 -26.71 8.90
CA ILE A 370 -9.08 -27.54 9.15
C ILE A 370 -8.80 -28.57 8.06
N ASP A 371 -9.85 -29.07 7.40
CA ASP A 371 -9.72 -30.03 6.30
C ASP A 371 -9.20 -29.37 5.00
N ARG A 372 -9.22 -28.04 4.92
CA ARG A 372 -8.76 -27.22 3.81
C ARG A 372 -7.47 -26.45 4.10
N ILE A 373 -6.79 -26.75 5.22
CA ILE A 373 -5.60 -26.03 5.68
C ILE A 373 -4.46 -26.02 4.65
N ASP A 374 -4.42 -26.98 3.74
CA ASP A 374 -3.41 -27.09 2.69
C ASP A 374 -3.66 -26.15 1.50
N ASP A 375 -4.88 -25.60 1.36
CA ASP A 375 -5.22 -24.60 0.33
C ASP A 375 -4.68 -23.22 0.69
N ILE A 376 -4.36 -22.98 1.98
CA ILE A 376 -3.92 -21.68 2.52
C ILE A 376 -2.61 -21.24 1.86
N GLY A 377 -2.64 -20.03 1.32
CA GLY A 377 -1.51 -19.37 0.66
C GLY A 377 -1.40 -19.64 -0.83
N GLY A 378 -2.24 -20.56 -1.36
CA GLY A 378 -2.35 -20.87 -2.77
C GLY A 378 -3.36 -19.94 -3.50
N PRO A 379 -3.55 -20.19 -4.83
CA PRO A 379 -4.43 -19.35 -5.66
C PRO A 379 -5.93 -19.47 -5.33
N HIS A 380 -6.33 -20.44 -4.51
CA HIS A 380 -7.72 -20.67 -4.11
C HIS A 380 -8.03 -20.15 -2.70
N SER A 381 -7.17 -19.33 -2.13
CA SER A 381 -7.36 -18.73 -0.81
C SER A 381 -7.02 -17.25 -0.80
N HIS A 382 -7.70 -16.49 0.06
CA HIS A 382 -7.54 -15.04 0.20
C HIS A 382 -7.27 -14.73 1.67
N THR A 383 -6.09 -15.13 2.16
CA THR A 383 -5.80 -15.28 3.58
C THR A 383 -5.27 -14.03 4.25
N ASN A 384 -5.59 -13.89 5.55
CA ASN A 384 -4.97 -12.95 6.44
C ASN A 384 -4.78 -13.57 7.83
N TYR A 385 -3.71 -13.21 8.55
CA TYR A 385 -3.34 -13.82 9.83
C TYR A 385 -4.08 -13.18 11.02
N PRO A 386 -4.15 -13.88 12.19
CA PRO A 386 -4.82 -13.37 13.39
C PRO A 386 -4.02 -12.27 14.12
N TRP A 387 -4.74 -11.52 14.96
CA TRP A 387 -4.17 -10.43 15.80
C TRP A 387 -2.91 -10.80 16.58
N GLY A 388 -2.79 -12.04 17.04
CA GLY A 388 -1.60 -12.49 17.76
C GLY A 388 -0.33 -12.41 16.93
N TRP A 389 -0.41 -12.79 15.66
CA TRP A 389 0.70 -12.66 14.71
C TRP A 389 0.94 -11.23 14.25
N ALA A 390 -0.13 -10.43 14.09
CA ALA A 390 0.03 -9.00 13.81
C ALA A 390 0.80 -8.30 14.94
N GLN A 391 0.47 -8.57 16.20
CA GLN A 391 1.23 -8.04 17.33
C GLN A 391 2.67 -8.57 17.39
N CYS A 392 2.89 -9.84 17.04
CA CYS A 392 4.24 -10.40 16.92
C CYS A 392 5.05 -9.62 15.87
N GLY A 393 4.45 -9.31 14.72
CA GLY A 393 5.06 -8.49 13.66
C GLY A 393 5.46 -7.09 14.09
N ASN A 394 4.78 -6.51 15.07
CA ASN A 394 5.06 -5.17 15.59
C ASN A 394 5.93 -5.16 16.85
N THR A 395 6.56 -6.27 17.22
CA THR A 395 7.46 -6.35 18.38
C THR A 395 8.51 -5.24 18.36
N PRO A 396 8.77 -4.52 19.48
CA PRO A 396 8.27 -4.72 20.85
C PRO A 396 6.97 -3.98 21.17
N PHE A 397 6.39 -3.30 20.20
CA PHE A 397 5.31 -2.33 20.35
C PHE A 397 3.94 -2.97 20.61
N LYS A 398 2.97 -2.13 20.99
CA LYS A 398 1.57 -2.51 21.11
C LYS A 398 0.75 -1.96 19.95
N TRP A 399 -0.40 -2.59 19.70
CA TRP A 399 -1.33 -2.30 18.63
C TRP A 399 -0.77 -2.56 17.20
N TYR A 400 -1.46 -2.07 16.17
CA TYR A 400 -1.31 -2.46 14.78
C TYR A 400 -1.67 -1.32 13.83
N LYS A 401 -1.62 -1.56 12.52
CA LYS A 401 -2.24 -0.76 11.46
C LYS A 401 -3.55 -0.12 11.95
N GLN A 402 -3.88 1.08 11.50
CA GLN A 402 -5.02 1.91 11.90
C GLN A 402 -4.96 2.48 13.32
N ASN A 403 -3.97 2.15 14.13
CA ASN A 403 -3.77 2.73 15.46
C ASN A 403 -2.60 3.71 15.44
N THR A 404 -2.70 4.78 16.24
CA THR A 404 -1.67 5.81 16.37
C THR A 404 -0.61 5.49 17.42
N HIS A 405 -0.72 4.34 18.10
CA HIS A 405 0.34 3.77 18.93
C HIS A 405 1.51 3.28 18.06
N GLU A 406 2.67 3.06 18.69
CA GLU A 406 3.90 2.71 17.99
C GLU A 406 3.75 1.51 17.04
N GLY A 407 3.01 0.47 17.40
CA GLY A 407 2.80 -0.68 16.51
C GLY A 407 2.02 -0.38 15.22
N GLY A 408 1.36 0.77 15.14
CA GLY A 408 0.68 1.18 13.90
C GLY A 408 1.52 2.11 13.02
N VAL A 409 2.45 2.87 13.63
CA VAL A 409 3.15 3.98 12.96
C VAL A 409 4.66 3.82 12.88
N HIS A 410 5.26 2.97 13.70
CA HIS A 410 6.71 2.75 13.77
C HIS A 410 7.08 1.51 12.93
N VAL A 411 7.81 1.72 11.84
CA VAL A 411 8.06 0.69 10.82
C VAL A 411 9.54 0.62 10.42
N PRO A 412 10.00 -0.44 9.75
CA PRO A 412 11.37 -0.54 9.27
C PRO A 412 11.62 0.42 8.09
N MET A 413 12.83 1.00 8.06
CA MET A 413 13.35 1.76 6.93
C MET A 413 14.84 1.47 6.75
N ILE A 414 15.26 1.23 5.47
CA ILE A 414 16.65 1.04 5.07
C ILE A 414 16.99 2.10 4.02
N PHE A 415 18.13 2.76 4.16
CA PHE A 415 18.67 3.73 3.21
C PHE A 415 20.04 3.24 2.70
N HIS A 416 20.16 3.03 1.39
CA HIS A 416 21.38 2.52 0.77
C HIS A 416 21.79 3.41 -0.40
N TRP A 417 23.03 3.93 -0.36
CA TRP A 417 23.59 4.76 -1.42
C TRP A 417 25.12 4.73 -1.38
N PRO A 418 25.78 3.74 -2.00
CA PRO A 418 27.23 3.56 -1.92
C PRO A 418 28.05 4.79 -2.33
N ALA A 419 27.63 5.51 -3.38
CA ALA A 419 28.38 6.69 -3.87
C ALA A 419 28.23 7.92 -2.95
N GLY A 420 27.18 8.02 -2.14
CA GLY A 420 26.90 9.21 -1.32
C GLY A 420 27.10 9.02 0.17
N LEU A 421 27.17 7.78 0.66
CA LEU A 421 27.46 7.47 2.05
C LEU A 421 28.96 7.29 2.27
N ALA A 422 29.47 7.88 3.36
CA ALA A 422 30.84 7.61 3.80
C ALA A 422 30.97 6.12 4.19
N ALA A 423 32.06 5.47 3.81
CA ALA A 423 32.25 4.04 3.97
C ALA A 423 32.10 3.55 5.44
N GLU A 424 32.50 4.38 6.40
CA GLU A 424 32.36 4.11 7.83
C GLU A 424 30.91 4.15 8.34
N GLN A 425 29.98 4.65 7.53
CA GLN A 425 28.55 4.68 7.89
C GLN A 425 27.81 3.41 7.46
N SER A 426 28.36 2.61 6.55
CA SER A 426 27.76 1.35 6.12
C SER A 426 27.51 0.39 7.29
N GLY A 427 26.28 -0.15 7.35
CA GLY A 427 25.85 -1.07 8.41
C GLY A 427 25.57 -0.39 9.75
N THR A 428 25.48 0.95 9.80
CA THR A 428 25.20 1.64 11.07
C THR A 428 23.72 1.99 11.23
N LEU A 429 23.33 2.13 12.51
CA LEU A 429 21.95 2.48 12.88
C LEU A 429 21.76 4.00 12.89
N ARG A 430 20.53 4.44 12.56
CA ARG A 430 20.04 5.80 12.76
C ARG A 430 18.88 5.75 13.75
N ARG A 431 19.04 6.49 14.87
CA ARG A 431 18.09 6.50 15.99
C ARG A 431 17.28 7.78 16.09
N GLN A 432 17.59 8.75 15.22
CA GLN A 432 16.86 9.99 15.14
C GLN A 432 15.43 9.73 14.70
N PHE A 433 14.50 10.50 15.24
CA PHE A 433 13.13 10.51 14.77
C PHE A 433 13.08 11.01 13.32
N VAL A 434 12.44 10.24 12.45
CA VAL A 434 12.19 10.57 11.04
C VAL A 434 10.76 10.16 10.69
N ASN A 435 10.05 11.02 9.98
CA ASN A 435 8.71 10.75 9.49
C ASN A 435 8.72 10.51 7.97
N VAL A 436 7.76 9.79 7.46
CA VAL A 436 7.63 9.50 6.03
C VAL A 436 7.55 10.75 5.16
N SER A 437 6.98 11.84 5.66
CA SER A 437 6.96 13.14 4.97
C SER A 437 8.35 13.76 4.78
N ASP A 438 9.36 13.33 5.55
CA ASP A 438 10.74 13.82 5.49
C ASP A 438 11.54 13.22 4.31
N VAL A 439 11.04 12.13 3.70
CA VAL A 439 11.74 11.41 2.63
C VAL A 439 11.86 12.26 1.36
N ALA A 440 10.77 12.85 0.88
CA ALA A 440 10.81 13.67 -0.34
C ALA A 440 11.68 14.93 -0.19
N PRO A 441 11.59 15.74 0.89
CA PRO A 441 12.52 16.84 1.13
C PRO A 441 13.99 16.39 1.20
N THR A 442 14.27 15.22 1.77
CA THR A 442 15.63 14.66 1.81
C THR A 442 16.14 14.34 0.42
N ILE A 443 15.32 13.70 -0.42
CA ILE A 443 15.68 13.43 -1.82
C ILE A 443 15.91 14.75 -2.56
N TYR A 444 15.07 15.77 -2.40
CA TYR A 444 15.28 17.07 -3.02
C TYR A 444 16.64 17.68 -2.63
N GLU A 445 16.98 17.67 -1.34
CA GLU A 445 18.27 18.20 -0.87
C GLU A 445 19.45 17.42 -1.45
N LEU A 446 19.40 16.08 -1.43
CA LEU A 446 20.48 15.24 -1.96
C LEU A 446 20.68 15.41 -3.47
N LEU A 447 19.64 15.75 -4.21
CA LEU A 447 19.69 16.01 -5.66
C LEU A 447 19.96 17.48 -6.00
N GLY A 448 19.99 18.38 -5.02
CA GLY A 448 20.08 19.83 -5.25
C GLY A 448 18.85 20.41 -5.96
N VAL A 449 17.69 19.77 -5.80
CA VAL A 449 16.41 20.17 -6.39
C VAL A 449 15.65 21.04 -5.36
N THR A 450 15.02 22.10 -5.84
CA THR A 450 14.13 22.91 -5.01
C THR A 450 12.67 22.63 -5.36
N ALA A 451 11.86 22.27 -4.37
CA ALA A 451 10.42 22.14 -4.58
C ALA A 451 9.84 23.47 -5.07
N PRO A 452 9.11 23.50 -6.19
CA PRO A 452 8.61 24.75 -6.76
C PRO A 452 7.46 25.34 -5.93
N GLU A 453 7.38 26.66 -5.84
CA GLU A 453 6.23 27.37 -5.25
C GLU A 453 4.99 27.29 -6.14
N THR A 454 5.17 27.06 -7.43
CA THR A 454 4.08 26.97 -8.42
C THR A 454 4.39 25.82 -9.39
N TYR A 455 3.44 24.91 -9.57
CA TYR A 455 3.54 23.79 -10.53
C TYR A 455 2.28 23.73 -11.39
N ASN A 456 2.45 23.62 -12.72
CA ASN A 456 1.34 23.64 -13.69
C ASN A 456 0.35 24.80 -13.51
N GLY A 457 0.86 25.97 -13.05
CA GLY A 457 0.06 27.17 -12.84
C GLY A 457 -0.77 27.19 -11.56
N LEU A 458 -0.55 26.24 -10.65
CA LEU A 458 -1.16 26.18 -9.34
C LEU A 458 -0.11 26.41 -8.24
N ASP A 459 -0.45 27.27 -7.28
CA ASP A 459 0.35 27.47 -6.09
C ASP A 459 0.44 26.18 -5.30
N GLN A 460 1.63 25.81 -4.85
CA GLN A 460 1.88 24.60 -4.12
C GLN A 460 1.82 24.81 -2.62
N LEU A 461 1.21 23.87 -1.91
CA LEU A 461 1.26 23.81 -0.46
C LEU A 461 2.72 23.72 0.01
N PRO A 462 3.08 24.31 1.14
CA PRO A 462 4.42 24.17 1.70
C PRO A 462 4.73 22.71 2.03
N LEU A 463 6.01 22.34 1.96
CA LEU A 463 6.47 21.05 2.51
C LEU A 463 6.27 21.09 4.03
N THR A 464 5.79 20.00 4.60
CA THR A 464 5.67 19.81 6.05
C THR A 464 6.79 18.96 6.61
N GLY A 465 7.32 18.04 5.79
CA GLY A 465 8.49 17.25 6.13
C GLY A 465 9.78 18.07 6.12
N SER A 466 10.75 17.61 6.89
CA SER A 466 12.09 18.20 7.03
C SER A 466 13.15 17.24 6.56
N SER A 467 14.13 17.72 5.77
CA SER A 467 15.21 16.87 5.29
C SER A 467 16.07 16.32 6.44
N PHE A 468 16.36 15.02 6.36
CA PHE A 468 17.31 14.33 7.24
C PHE A 468 18.66 14.03 6.58
N ALA A 469 18.97 14.68 5.45
CA ALA A 469 20.21 14.43 4.70
C ALA A 469 21.47 14.58 5.58
N THR A 470 21.46 15.50 6.53
CA THR A 470 22.61 15.77 7.41
C THR A 470 22.97 14.59 8.32
N ILE A 471 21.99 13.80 8.78
CA ILE A 471 22.24 12.64 9.68
C ILE A 471 22.74 11.41 8.92
N LEU A 472 22.67 11.38 7.59
CA LEU A 472 23.12 10.23 6.81
C LEU A 472 24.61 9.95 7.03
N ASN A 473 25.45 11.01 7.04
CA ASN A 473 26.90 10.92 7.23
C ASN A 473 27.38 11.44 8.62
N THR A 474 26.45 11.96 9.45
CA THR A 474 26.79 12.51 10.76
C THR A 474 25.78 11.98 11.81
N PRO A 475 26.01 10.78 12.34
CA PRO A 475 25.04 10.06 13.18
C PRO A 475 24.75 10.73 14.55
N ASP A 476 25.62 11.62 15.01
CA ASP A 476 25.49 12.28 16.31
C ASP A 476 24.66 13.58 16.27
N LEU A 477 24.23 14.01 15.07
CA LEU A 477 23.34 15.17 14.97
C LEU A 477 21.93 14.83 15.48
N PRO A 478 21.23 15.83 16.10
CA PRO A 478 19.86 15.62 16.55
C PRO A 478 18.90 15.43 15.35
N ALA A 479 17.71 14.91 15.63
CA ALA A 479 16.63 14.85 14.65
C ALA A 479 16.28 16.24 14.13
N THR A 480 15.95 16.34 12.85
CA THR A 480 15.54 17.61 12.21
C THR A 480 14.06 17.89 12.50
N ASN A 481 13.23 16.85 12.44
CA ASN A 481 11.83 16.91 12.82
C ASN A 481 11.71 16.61 14.32
N ARG A 482 11.04 17.49 15.07
CA ARG A 482 10.92 17.39 16.53
C ARG A 482 9.48 17.39 17.02
N LEU A 483 8.51 17.39 16.09
CA LEU A 483 7.10 17.37 16.39
C LEU A 483 6.35 16.69 15.27
N GLN A 484 5.51 15.67 15.60
CA GLN A 484 4.70 14.98 14.62
C GLN A 484 3.35 14.59 15.22
N TYR A 485 2.27 15.04 14.58
CA TYR A 485 0.92 14.59 14.89
C TYR A 485 0.53 13.35 14.08
N PHE A 486 -0.41 12.58 14.61
CA PHE A 486 -1.06 11.44 13.94
C PHE A 486 -2.57 11.49 14.17
N GLU A 487 -3.34 11.08 13.18
CA GLU A 487 -4.80 10.84 13.28
C GLU A 487 -5.19 9.72 12.33
N GLN A 488 -6.06 8.83 12.79
CA GLN A 488 -6.73 7.83 11.98
C GLN A 488 -8.04 7.40 12.62
N PHE A 489 -9.15 7.65 11.94
CA PHE A 489 -10.50 7.28 12.39
C PHE A 489 -10.83 7.72 13.82
N GLY A 490 -10.37 8.91 14.22
CA GLY A 490 -10.56 9.47 15.54
C GLY A 490 -9.49 9.10 16.57
N SER A 491 -8.68 8.06 16.35
CA SER A 491 -7.48 7.80 17.15
C SER A 491 -6.43 8.88 16.87
N ARG A 492 -5.82 9.43 17.91
CA ARG A 492 -4.96 10.63 17.82
C ARG A 492 -3.67 10.41 18.58
N ALA A 493 -2.58 10.99 18.10
CA ALA A 493 -1.34 11.07 18.85
C ALA A 493 -0.52 12.30 18.45
N LEU A 494 0.31 12.75 19.37
CA LEU A 494 1.38 13.72 19.13
C LEU A 494 2.67 13.18 19.72
N ILE A 495 3.74 13.19 18.93
CA ILE A 495 5.11 12.99 19.39
C ILE A 495 5.82 14.34 19.34
N ALA A 496 6.43 14.75 20.45
CA ALA A 496 7.18 16.01 20.54
C ALA A 496 8.46 15.81 21.37
N GLU A 497 9.53 16.48 20.93
CA GLU A 497 10.80 16.50 21.67
C GLU A 497 10.91 17.79 22.49
N GLU A 498 11.15 17.65 23.79
CA GLU A 498 11.41 18.74 24.70
C GLU A 498 12.54 18.40 25.66
N ASN A 499 13.58 19.25 25.70
CA ASN A 499 14.75 19.09 26.57
C ASN A 499 15.45 17.72 26.41
N ASP A 500 15.60 17.24 25.16
CA ASP A 500 16.15 15.93 24.79
C ASP A 500 15.30 14.74 25.26
N ILE A 501 14.05 14.95 25.64
CA ILE A 501 13.07 13.91 25.98
C ILE A 501 11.98 13.89 24.89
N TRP A 502 11.74 12.70 24.37
CA TRP A 502 10.66 12.44 23.41
C TRP A 502 9.40 12.03 24.18
N TRP A 503 8.39 12.87 24.11
CA TRP A 503 7.08 12.63 24.72
C TRP A 503 6.07 12.21 23.67
N LYS A 504 5.13 11.35 24.07
CA LYS A 504 3.97 10.99 23.23
C LYS A 504 2.70 11.04 24.06
N ALA A 505 1.76 11.90 23.62
CA ALA A 505 0.37 11.79 24.02
C ALA A 505 -0.37 10.97 22.95
N VAL A 506 -1.16 9.96 23.37
CA VAL A 506 -1.89 9.11 22.44
C VAL A 506 -3.26 8.72 22.99
N THR A 507 -4.26 8.65 22.10
CA THR A 507 -5.58 8.12 22.45
C THR A 507 -6.10 7.21 21.36
N ARG A 508 -6.76 6.15 21.78
CA ARG A 508 -7.45 5.22 20.89
C ARG A 508 -8.94 5.48 20.96
N HIS A 509 -9.50 5.92 19.83
CA HIS A 509 -10.93 6.15 19.72
C HIS A 509 -11.73 4.85 19.63
N THR A 510 -12.90 4.82 20.26
CA THR A 510 -13.86 3.74 20.11
C THR A 510 -15.00 4.22 19.21
N LYS A 511 -15.12 3.61 18.02
CA LYS A 511 -16.09 3.99 16.99
C LYS A 511 -17.50 4.19 17.56
N GLY A 512 -18.11 5.32 17.23
CA GLY A 512 -19.45 5.71 17.65
C GLY A 512 -19.55 6.29 19.07
N GLN A 513 -18.43 6.44 19.78
CA GLN A 513 -18.40 7.16 21.05
C GLN A 513 -18.05 8.64 20.84
N PRO A 514 -18.40 9.54 21.76
CA PRO A 514 -17.95 10.94 21.69
C PRO A 514 -16.43 11.08 21.78
N PHE A 515 -15.83 11.92 20.94
CA PHE A 515 -14.37 12.14 20.90
C PHE A 515 -13.82 12.81 22.17
N ASP A 516 -14.64 13.51 22.93
CA ASP A 516 -14.28 14.18 24.20
C ASP A 516 -14.30 13.21 25.40
N GLU A 517 -14.81 11.99 25.22
CA GLU A 517 -14.75 10.91 26.21
C GLU A 517 -13.52 10.01 26.01
N ASP A 518 -12.72 10.21 24.97
CA ASP A 518 -11.53 9.42 24.71
C ASP A 518 -10.49 9.61 25.83
N ARG A 519 -10.00 8.49 26.38
CA ARG A 519 -8.92 8.51 27.36
C ARG A 519 -7.58 8.69 26.65
N TRP A 520 -6.83 9.72 27.04
CA TRP A 520 -5.46 9.91 26.63
C TRP A 520 -4.49 9.21 27.55
N GLU A 521 -3.40 8.70 26.97
CA GLU A 521 -2.25 8.08 27.59
C GLU A 521 -1.02 8.98 27.34
N LEU A 522 -0.03 8.97 28.23
CA LEU A 522 1.20 9.75 28.10
C LEU A 522 2.43 8.86 28.28
N TYR A 523 3.39 8.96 27.37
CA TYR A 523 4.62 8.16 27.40
C TYR A 523 5.87 9.00 27.20
N ASN A 524 6.95 8.66 27.94
CA ASN A 524 8.30 9.12 27.69
C ASN A 524 8.98 8.10 26.75
N LEU A 525 8.94 8.35 25.44
CA LEU A 525 9.51 7.42 24.43
C LEU A 525 11.03 7.29 24.53
N SER A 526 11.74 8.23 25.15
CA SER A 526 13.20 8.11 25.37
C SER A 526 13.54 6.97 26.34
N GLU A 527 12.66 6.64 27.26
CA GLU A 527 12.83 5.57 28.25
C GLU A 527 11.91 4.37 27.98
N ASP A 528 10.73 4.62 27.45
CA ASP A 528 9.65 3.65 27.22
C ASP A 528 9.12 3.73 25.75
N PRO A 529 9.93 3.34 24.76
CA PRO A 529 9.54 3.39 23.35
C PRO A 529 8.41 2.41 22.98
N SER A 530 8.09 1.47 23.87
CA SER A 530 7.03 0.46 23.66
C SER A 530 5.70 0.79 24.36
N GLU A 531 5.59 1.99 24.95
CA GLU A 531 4.35 2.52 25.54
C GLU A 531 3.79 1.62 26.65
N CYS A 532 4.66 1.12 27.56
CA CYS A 532 4.27 0.22 28.66
C CYS A 532 3.84 0.96 29.92
N ASN A 533 4.36 2.17 30.16
CA ASN A 533 4.22 2.91 31.42
C ASN A 533 3.46 4.23 31.18
N ASP A 534 2.13 4.17 31.27
CA ASP A 534 1.27 5.36 31.12
C ASP A 534 1.50 6.35 32.27
N MET A 535 1.96 7.55 31.95
CA MET A 535 2.28 8.64 32.86
C MET A 535 1.18 9.69 32.96
N ALA A 536 0.02 9.49 32.33
CA ALA A 536 -1.07 10.47 32.29
C ALA A 536 -1.50 10.97 33.68
N ASP A 537 -1.59 10.07 34.66
CA ASP A 537 -1.98 10.42 36.03
C ASP A 537 -0.84 11.09 36.83
N SER A 538 0.43 10.82 36.49
CA SER A 538 1.61 11.36 37.20
C SER A 538 2.08 12.71 36.63
N GLU A 539 1.86 12.94 35.33
CA GLU A 539 2.29 14.14 34.58
C GLU A 539 1.11 14.80 33.84
N PRO A 540 0.01 15.16 34.55
CA PRO A 540 -1.21 15.66 33.90
C PRO A 540 -1.01 16.99 33.19
N GLU A 541 -0.12 17.87 33.69
CA GLU A 541 0.17 19.16 33.03
C GLU A 541 0.87 18.97 31.69
N LYS A 542 1.80 17.99 31.60
CA LYS A 542 2.47 17.62 30.35
C LYS A 542 1.50 17.01 29.35
N LEU A 543 0.59 16.17 29.83
CA LEU A 543 -0.45 15.58 28.96
C LEU A 543 -1.35 16.68 28.37
N GLU A 544 -1.85 17.62 29.20
CA GLU A 544 -2.70 18.73 28.74
C GLU A 544 -1.98 19.60 27.69
N GLU A 545 -0.71 19.94 27.92
CA GLU A 545 0.13 20.67 26.98
C GLU A 545 0.20 19.97 25.60
N LEU A 546 0.46 18.66 25.57
CA LEU A 546 0.58 17.91 24.32
C LEU A 546 -0.78 17.73 23.63
N ILE A 547 -1.88 17.63 24.37
CA ILE A 547 -3.23 17.62 23.80
C ILE A 547 -3.55 18.94 23.13
N ASP A 548 -3.25 20.08 23.81
CA ASP A 548 -3.47 21.40 23.22
C ASP A 548 -2.65 21.58 21.95
N LEU A 549 -1.39 21.17 21.97
CA LEU A 549 -0.50 21.20 20.80
C LEU A 549 -1.02 20.29 19.66
N TRP A 550 -1.62 19.13 19.99
CA TRP A 550 -2.26 18.29 18.98
C TRP A 550 -3.41 19.00 18.26
N TRP A 551 -4.24 19.77 19.01
CA TRP A 551 -5.33 20.53 18.41
C TRP A 551 -4.82 21.67 17.52
N GLU A 552 -3.71 22.34 17.90
CA GLU A 552 -3.07 23.35 17.07
C GLU A 552 -2.57 22.75 15.75
N GLU A 553 -1.88 21.61 15.79
CA GLU A 553 -1.43 20.87 14.60
C GLU A 553 -2.61 20.41 13.74
N ALA A 554 -3.69 19.97 14.36
CA ALA A 554 -4.89 19.56 13.66
C ALA A 554 -5.54 20.71 12.86
N GLU A 555 -5.52 21.93 13.38
CA GLU A 555 -5.98 23.13 12.66
C GLU A 555 -5.02 23.49 11.51
N ILE A 556 -3.70 23.52 11.78
CA ILE A 556 -2.66 23.86 10.79
C ILE A 556 -2.73 22.90 9.59
N HIS A 557 -2.90 21.63 9.83
CA HIS A 557 -2.87 20.58 8.81
C HIS A 557 -4.24 20.22 8.23
N GLY A 558 -5.33 20.86 8.70
CA GLY A 558 -6.68 20.67 8.18
C GLY A 558 -7.25 19.28 8.52
N VAL A 559 -6.94 18.74 9.70
CA VAL A 559 -7.42 17.43 10.15
C VAL A 559 -8.93 17.41 10.41
N LEU A 560 -9.48 18.55 10.81
CA LEU A 560 -10.87 18.67 11.25
C LEU A 560 -11.87 18.74 10.08
N PRO A 561 -13.10 18.23 10.26
CA PRO A 561 -13.65 17.60 11.48
C PRO A 561 -13.13 16.17 11.68
N LEU A 562 -13.05 15.73 12.96
CA LEU A 562 -12.81 14.32 13.27
C LEU A 562 -13.97 13.46 12.72
N ASP A 563 -13.65 12.29 12.22
CA ASP A 563 -14.63 11.39 11.59
C ASP A 563 -14.21 9.93 11.79
N ASP A 564 -15.00 9.15 12.50
CA ASP A 564 -14.76 7.74 12.79
C ASP A 564 -15.47 6.78 11.82
N ARG A 565 -16.13 7.32 10.78
CA ARG A 565 -16.79 6.50 9.77
C ARG A 565 -15.77 5.75 8.93
N THR A 566 -16.08 4.50 8.63
CA THR A 566 -15.29 3.59 7.81
C THR A 566 -16.18 2.89 6.77
N ILE A 567 -16.80 1.77 7.12
CA ILE A 567 -17.68 1.01 6.23
C ILE A 567 -18.84 1.86 5.69
N GLU A 568 -19.36 2.80 6.48
CA GLU A 568 -20.41 3.73 6.06
C GLU A 568 -20.00 4.57 4.86
N LEU A 569 -18.71 4.89 4.72
CA LEU A 569 -18.20 5.67 3.59
C LEU A 569 -18.17 4.86 2.29
N PHE A 570 -17.98 3.55 2.35
CA PHE A 570 -18.15 2.69 1.17
C PHE A 570 -19.61 2.67 0.67
N GLY A 571 -20.58 2.74 1.59
CA GLY A 571 -22.02 2.72 1.27
C GLY A 571 -22.59 4.07 0.85
N SER A 572 -22.14 5.17 1.46
CA SER A 572 -22.73 6.52 1.27
C SER A 572 -22.60 7.05 -0.16
N ARG A 573 -21.66 6.53 -0.94
CA ARG A 573 -21.39 6.99 -2.32
C ARG A 573 -22.19 6.28 -3.39
N LEU A 574 -22.81 5.14 -3.05
CA LEU A 574 -23.63 4.39 -4.00
C LEU A 574 -24.86 5.17 -4.47
N ASP A 575 -25.34 6.13 -3.68
CA ASP A 575 -26.52 6.90 -3.99
C ASP A 575 -26.26 8.23 -4.71
N ASP A 576 -25.20 8.97 -4.34
CA ASP A 576 -24.99 10.36 -4.84
C ASP A 576 -23.90 10.47 -5.94
N HIS A 577 -22.91 9.58 -5.96
CA HIS A 577 -21.75 9.68 -6.85
C HIS A 577 -21.48 8.43 -7.68
N SER A 578 -22.31 7.38 -7.57
CA SER A 578 -22.21 6.25 -8.49
C SER A 578 -22.38 6.73 -9.92
N PRO A 579 -21.56 6.30 -10.90
CA PRO A 579 -21.77 6.59 -12.31
C PRO A 579 -23.14 6.10 -12.80
N HIS A 580 -23.83 5.24 -12.00
CA HIS A 580 -25.12 4.65 -12.34
C HIS A 580 -26.18 4.70 -11.22
N PRO A 581 -26.34 5.78 -10.44
CA PRO A 581 -27.18 5.78 -9.23
C PRO A 581 -28.66 5.47 -9.53
N THR A 582 -29.15 5.83 -10.70
CA THR A 582 -30.55 5.67 -11.10
C THR A 582 -30.79 4.63 -12.19
N HIS A 583 -29.73 4.08 -12.76
CA HIS A 583 -29.86 3.11 -13.84
C HIS A 583 -30.36 1.75 -13.32
N ARG A 584 -31.31 1.17 -14.05
CA ARG A 584 -31.84 -0.17 -13.82
C ARG A 584 -31.65 -1.09 -15.00
N LYS A 585 -31.10 -0.58 -16.11
CA LYS A 585 -30.83 -1.31 -17.34
C LYS A 585 -29.45 -0.92 -17.89
N TYR A 586 -28.63 -1.92 -18.06
CA TYR A 586 -27.27 -1.79 -18.58
C TYR A 586 -27.17 -2.51 -19.92
N ARG A 587 -26.30 -2.03 -20.80
CA ARG A 587 -26.04 -2.68 -22.08
C ARG A 587 -24.56 -2.65 -22.37
N TYR A 588 -23.99 -3.82 -22.52
CA TYR A 588 -22.58 -4.02 -22.83
C TYR A 588 -22.40 -4.55 -24.25
N ARG A 589 -21.28 -4.21 -24.87
CA ARG A 589 -20.92 -4.67 -26.22
C ARG A 589 -19.44 -5.04 -26.22
N PRO A 590 -19.12 -6.34 -26.20
CA PRO A 590 -17.74 -6.79 -26.33
C PRO A 590 -17.11 -6.40 -27.68
N PRO A 591 -15.75 -6.26 -27.75
CA PRO A 591 -14.82 -6.37 -26.63
C PRO A 591 -14.80 -5.12 -25.73
N MET A 592 -14.65 -5.31 -24.45
CA MET A 592 -14.53 -4.22 -23.47
C MET A 592 -13.60 -4.64 -22.32
N SER A 593 -12.99 -3.64 -21.67
CA SER A 593 -12.19 -3.87 -20.48
C SER A 593 -13.05 -4.30 -19.29
N PRO A 594 -12.49 -5.00 -18.29
CA PRO A 594 -13.15 -5.25 -17.03
C PRO A 594 -13.62 -3.93 -16.38
N ILE A 595 -14.77 -3.98 -15.70
CA ILE A 595 -15.30 -2.85 -14.94
C ILE A 595 -15.02 -3.14 -13.47
N PRO A 596 -14.31 -2.27 -12.75
CA PRO A 596 -14.10 -2.43 -11.31
C PRO A 596 -15.43 -2.59 -10.57
N ALA A 597 -15.46 -3.42 -9.52
CA ALA A 597 -16.68 -3.80 -8.81
C ALA A 597 -17.50 -2.58 -8.33
N GLN A 598 -16.82 -1.51 -7.91
CA GLN A 598 -17.44 -0.29 -7.40
C GLN A 598 -18.09 0.57 -8.50
N ALA A 599 -17.62 0.44 -9.74
CA ALA A 599 -18.18 1.11 -10.90
C ALA A 599 -19.17 0.22 -11.67
N ALA A 600 -19.22 -1.07 -11.37
CA ALA A 600 -20.11 -2.04 -12.01
C ALA A 600 -21.52 -2.03 -11.40
N PRO A 601 -22.55 -2.47 -12.14
CA PRO A 601 -23.84 -2.75 -11.55
C PRO A 601 -23.72 -3.88 -10.51
N SER A 602 -24.25 -3.66 -9.31
CA SER A 602 -24.30 -4.70 -8.26
C SER A 602 -25.57 -5.57 -8.43
N PRO A 603 -25.44 -6.80 -8.90
CA PRO A 603 -26.56 -7.75 -8.95
C PRO A 603 -26.85 -8.38 -7.58
N SER A 604 -25.90 -8.30 -6.64
CA SER A 604 -25.99 -8.93 -5.33
C SER A 604 -27.24 -8.48 -4.56
N GLY A 605 -27.96 -9.44 -3.98
CA GLY A 605 -29.12 -9.17 -3.15
C GLY A 605 -30.36 -8.64 -3.88
N ARG A 606 -30.42 -8.72 -5.22
CA ARG A 606 -31.54 -8.25 -6.05
C ARG A 606 -31.98 -9.32 -7.03
N SER A 607 -33.26 -9.25 -7.47
CA SER A 607 -33.72 -9.97 -8.64
C SER A 607 -33.26 -9.23 -9.91
N TRP A 608 -32.77 -9.97 -10.90
CA TRP A 608 -32.30 -9.38 -12.16
C TRP A 608 -32.43 -10.36 -13.32
N ASN A 609 -32.44 -9.81 -14.54
CA ASN A 609 -32.46 -10.56 -15.78
C ASN A 609 -31.29 -10.14 -16.63
N MET A 610 -30.63 -11.09 -17.28
CA MET A 610 -29.63 -10.88 -18.32
C MET A 610 -30.16 -11.46 -19.64
N THR A 611 -29.87 -10.78 -20.75
CA THR A 611 -30.11 -11.30 -22.09
C THR A 611 -28.86 -11.05 -22.93
N ALA A 612 -28.37 -12.09 -23.60
CA ALA A 612 -27.23 -12.02 -24.51
C ALA A 612 -27.69 -12.42 -25.92
N GLN A 613 -27.33 -11.58 -26.92
CA GLN A 613 -27.45 -11.92 -28.32
C GLN A 613 -26.11 -12.51 -28.77
N VAL A 614 -26.13 -13.76 -29.22
CA VAL A 614 -24.92 -14.50 -29.58
C VAL A 614 -25.08 -15.08 -31.00
N THR A 615 -24.00 -15.10 -31.76
CA THR A 615 -23.84 -15.89 -32.98
C THR A 615 -22.73 -16.90 -32.72
N ARG A 616 -23.00 -18.20 -32.88
CA ARG A 616 -22.04 -19.25 -32.53
C ARG A 616 -21.97 -20.36 -33.59
N GLU A 617 -20.79 -21.00 -33.62
CA GLU A 617 -20.61 -22.31 -34.26
C GLU A 617 -20.77 -23.42 -33.18
N SER A 618 -20.92 -24.68 -33.60
CA SER A 618 -21.17 -25.79 -32.64
C SER A 618 -20.05 -26.03 -31.63
N SER A 619 -18.83 -25.61 -31.94
CA SER A 619 -17.66 -25.73 -31.07
C SER A 619 -17.39 -24.50 -30.20
N ASP A 620 -18.19 -23.46 -30.32
CA ASP A 620 -17.94 -22.21 -29.59
C ASP A 620 -18.45 -22.32 -28.15
N ASP A 621 -17.51 -22.27 -27.21
CA ASP A 621 -17.73 -22.13 -25.79
C ASP A 621 -17.14 -20.80 -25.30
N GLY A 622 -17.68 -20.23 -24.22
CA GLY A 622 -17.12 -19.00 -23.67
C GLY A 622 -18.01 -18.28 -22.67
N VAL A 623 -17.44 -17.30 -22.01
CA VAL A 623 -18.08 -16.50 -20.97
C VAL A 623 -18.91 -15.38 -21.60
N LEU A 624 -20.18 -15.27 -21.16
CA LEU A 624 -21.09 -14.21 -21.54
C LEU A 624 -21.11 -13.08 -20.51
N TYR A 625 -20.96 -13.43 -19.22
CA TYR A 625 -20.93 -12.49 -18.12
C TYR A 625 -20.19 -13.11 -16.93
N ALA A 626 -19.34 -12.34 -16.30
CA ALA A 626 -18.70 -12.73 -15.04
C ALA A 626 -18.66 -11.52 -14.10
N THR A 627 -18.83 -11.77 -12.80
CA THR A 627 -18.62 -10.78 -11.74
C THR A 627 -18.10 -11.49 -10.50
N GLY A 628 -17.12 -10.89 -9.85
CA GLY A 628 -16.41 -11.49 -8.72
C GLY A 628 -14.93 -11.63 -9.00
N ASN A 629 -14.29 -12.51 -8.24
CA ASN A 629 -12.89 -12.88 -8.39
C ASN A 629 -12.75 -14.42 -8.43
N GLU A 630 -11.54 -14.92 -8.36
CA GLU A 630 -11.25 -16.37 -8.38
C GLU A 630 -11.93 -17.12 -7.22
N ASN A 631 -12.06 -16.49 -6.05
CA ASN A 631 -12.58 -17.14 -4.84
C ASN A 631 -14.11 -17.08 -4.71
N SER A 632 -14.75 -16.06 -5.29
CA SER A 632 -16.21 -15.91 -5.21
C SER A 632 -16.77 -15.08 -6.35
N GLY A 633 -17.97 -15.44 -6.83
CA GLY A 633 -18.60 -14.69 -7.90
C GLY A 633 -19.75 -15.40 -8.58
N LEU A 634 -20.14 -14.84 -9.70
CA LEU A 634 -21.16 -15.41 -10.57
C LEU A 634 -20.65 -15.37 -12.00
N THR A 635 -20.72 -16.51 -12.69
CA THR A 635 -20.37 -16.62 -14.10
C THR A 635 -21.53 -17.20 -14.90
N VAL A 636 -21.80 -16.61 -16.04
CA VAL A 636 -22.74 -17.10 -17.05
C VAL A 636 -21.95 -17.39 -18.31
N PHE A 637 -21.97 -18.62 -18.77
CA PHE A 637 -21.15 -19.06 -19.90
C PHE A 637 -21.84 -20.13 -20.74
N VAL A 638 -21.28 -20.40 -21.91
CA VAL A 638 -21.67 -21.53 -22.77
C VAL A 638 -20.58 -22.58 -22.65
N GLN A 639 -20.96 -23.82 -22.38
CA GLN A 639 -20.11 -24.97 -22.38
C GLN A 639 -20.86 -26.18 -22.97
N ASP A 640 -20.20 -26.93 -23.83
CA ASP A 640 -20.79 -28.11 -24.50
C ASP A 640 -22.17 -27.81 -25.13
N SER A 641 -22.29 -26.63 -25.74
CA SER A 641 -23.52 -26.10 -26.33
C SER A 641 -24.68 -25.89 -25.36
N ARG A 642 -24.42 -25.71 -24.08
CA ARG A 642 -25.42 -25.41 -23.03
C ARG A 642 -25.12 -24.11 -22.32
N LEU A 643 -26.18 -23.42 -21.90
CA LEU A 643 -26.04 -22.27 -21.04
C LEU A 643 -25.84 -22.73 -19.60
N VAL A 644 -24.75 -22.28 -19.00
CA VAL A 644 -24.39 -22.63 -17.61
C VAL A 644 -24.33 -21.36 -16.79
N VAL A 645 -24.86 -21.43 -15.59
CA VAL A 645 -24.73 -20.40 -14.55
C VAL A 645 -24.03 -21.05 -13.37
N ASP A 646 -22.90 -20.51 -12.99
CA ASP A 646 -22.15 -20.94 -11.80
C ASP A 646 -22.10 -19.79 -10.79
N TYR A 647 -22.66 -20.01 -9.61
CA TYR A 647 -22.50 -19.16 -8.46
C TYR A 647 -21.49 -19.81 -7.50
N ASN A 648 -20.32 -19.21 -7.42
CA ASN A 648 -19.27 -19.62 -6.49
C ASN A 648 -19.35 -18.77 -5.21
N ALA A 649 -19.61 -19.43 -4.09
CA ALA A 649 -19.61 -18.83 -2.76
C ALA A 649 -18.41 -19.33 -1.94
N PHE A 650 -17.18 -18.87 -2.30
CA PHE A 650 -15.91 -19.27 -1.65
C PHE A 650 -15.65 -20.77 -1.76
N ASP A 651 -15.59 -21.28 -3.02
CA ASP A 651 -15.47 -22.69 -3.45
C ASP A 651 -16.71 -23.56 -3.17
N ASP A 652 -17.81 -23.01 -2.68
CA ASP A 652 -19.10 -23.69 -2.67
C ASP A 652 -19.90 -23.31 -3.92
N HIS A 653 -19.87 -24.20 -4.91
CA HIS A 653 -20.43 -23.96 -6.23
C HIS A 653 -21.89 -24.40 -6.34
N SER A 654 -22.75 -23.49 -6.79
CA SER A 654 -24.12 -23.76 -7.18
C SER A 654 -24.25 -23.63 -8.69
N ILE A 655 -24.24 -24.79 -9.40
CA ILE A 655 -24.23 -24.82 -10.86
C ILE A 655 -25.62 -25.15 -11.39
N VAL A 656 -26.12 -24.36 -12.33
CA VAL A 656 -27.35 -24.57 -13.08
C VAL A 656 -27.03 -24.65 -14.56
N GLU A 657 -27.40 -25.76 -15.20
CA GLU A 657 -27.21 -25.98 -16.63
C GLU A 657 -28.56 -26.04 -17.35
N SER A 658 -28.64 -25.45 -18.55
CA SER A 658 -29.86 -25.52 -19.37
C SER A 658 -30.14 -26.93 -19.90
N ASP A 659 -31.39 -27.35 -19.86
CA ASP A 659 -31.83 -28.60 -20.49
C ASP A 659 -31.80 -28.53 -22.02
N VAL A 660 -31.77 -27.32 -22.57
CA VAL A 660 -31.83 -27.05 -24.01
C VAL A 660 -30.45 -26.85 -24.58
N VAL A 661 -30.15 -27.55 -25.66
CA VAL A 661 -28.93 -27.36 -26.46
C VAL A 661 -29.10 -26.09 -27.28
N ILE A 662 -28.10 -25.19 -27.23
CA ILE A 662 -28.09 -23.95 -27.99
C ILE A 662 -27.75 -24.27 -29.45
N PRO A 663 -28.59 -23.90 -30.41
CA PRO A 663 -28.34 -24.17 -31.84
C PRO A 663 -27.16 -23.36 -32.38
N GLU A 664 -26.62 -23.79 -33.51
CA GLU A 664 -25.72 -22.95 -34.34
C GLU A 664 -26.44 -21.73 -34.90
N GLY A 665 -25.69 -20.66 -35.16
CA GLY A 665 -26.18 -19.40 -35.69
C GLY A 665 -26.63 -18.45 -34.57
N ASP A 666 -27.57 -17.56 -34.93
CA ASP A 666 -28.04 -16.51 -34.05
C ASP A 666 -28.99 -17.05 -32.98
N SER A 667 -28.72 -16.70 -31.72
CA SER A 667 -29.53 -17.08 -30.56
C SER A 667 -29.66 -15.94 -29.58
N GLU A 668 -30.81 -15.88 -28.89
CA GLU A 668 -30.98 -15.06 -27.72
C GLU A 668 -30.96 -15.96 -26.46
N LEU A 669 -29.97 -15.72 -25.60
CA LEU A 669 -29.78 -16.46 -24.34
C LEU A 669 -30.20 -15.56 -23.20
N SER A 670 -30.95 -16.09 -22.24
CA SER A 670 -31.39 -15.32 -21.07
C SER A 670 -31.27 -16.08 -19.76
N VAL A 671 -30.90 -15.36 -18.72
CA VAL A 671 -30.84 -15.81 -17.33
C VAL A 671 -31.70 -14.89 -16.49
N SER A 672 -32.55 -15.48 -15.64
CA SER A 672 -33.35 -14.77 -14.68
C SER A 672 -33.03 -15.29 -13.28
N ILE A 673 -32.61 -14.39 -12.39
CA ILE A 673 -32.40 -14.72 -10.97
C ILE A 673 -33.42 -13.96 -10.17
N GLU A 674 -34.22 -14.68 -9.40
CA GLU A 674 -35.24 -14.14 -8.53
C GLU A 674 -34.82 -14.29 -7.05
N ARG A 675 -34.75 -13.16 -6.36
CA ARG A 675 -34.55 -13.16 -4.90
C ARG A 675 -35.86 -13.48 -4.21
N THR A 676 -35.92 -14.59 -3.49
CA THR A 676 -37.15 -15.08 -2.81
C THR A 676 -37.27 -14.63 -1.36
N SER A 677 -36.16 -14.20 -0.72
CA SER A 677 -36.14 -13.71 0.66
C SER A 677 -35.19 -12.56 0.87
N ARG A 678 -35.25 -11.89 2.02
CA ARG A 678 -34.29 -10.85 2.42
C ARG A 678 -33.13 -11.40 3.27
N THR A 679 -33.19 -12.65 3.61
CA THR A 679 -32.20 -13.37 4.40
C THR A 679 -31.66 -14.51 3.58
#